data_18753ab27c3bb3bac0ab9686c13695f8
#
_entry.id   18753ab27c3bb3bac0ab9686c13695f8
#
_cell.length_a   1.000
_cell.length_b   1.000
_cell.length_c   1.000
_cell.angle_alpha   90.00
_cell.angle_beta   90.00
_cell.angle_gamma   90.00
#
_symmetry.space_group_name_H-M   'P 1'
#
loop_
_entity.id
_entity.type
_entity.pdbx_description
1 polymer ?
#
loop_
_entity_poly.entity_id
_entity_poly.type
_entity_poly.pdbx_seq_one_letter_code
_entity_poly.pdbx_strand_id
1 'polypeptide(L)'
;MTAKLPEISYPVPSNKNGHAFSSVEALLSMLGGESSGLYLVGSQGMWHGGIHITDATIPWCALSTDSEPEKEYCRELYKGEQFIRCMADGEIVAWRVCRDYESAAIEWRGEKLFASTSFVLVKHYIQPADNAESGLTFFTLYMNLAPWAAYGQQGRQADRKVAGIQRYYTSAEDMQAGREAGKLNKDTLVTLSDAIVTRSRDRRQFTEVTITRETKNAAGETLAAGTKVWTVSDRGSLRAIKSAPVPSWWAKCTPAYTTQPEGVVNCTSRTDWGYYLSREDVLHNKKAGRLTADFPLSYEPGNTAQQVIRPGRSPGDAARPFSLVTLGRDKDTLKKGDRVWVVSDGDSLTPVAPAASGSEPVFNDVYVPPVPVTVSAGDNLGHMGFYQLPEENGKRSRYQVHIECLSMDDMEKFITNPGKAGEDAPVYLTWQTDASLFDKGEQGMVAGERKTRASGVLTLANVPGVDAGGNTLTSNQDAAYYQICPEDGWLPAASVKKVSQYALDELGFVTLNKAPASFDLIDGVKQPDNVVKGILEQLYKAAQEENRITHVLNKYNYQWLLEMIDSNRDGHYSEQEYLQAIHNISYRDRLYRIIAKHASEWYYGKDDLLWKTYLDTLTRDAPLWKTYLEAFLDKMTWMKAVSEKGVALGPEPWHMHPIAFLNSIKKRKSKITREMLRKIWPDSRNVSDSVLDVVAEEFSNKFEVCNINTKNRLYHFFAQIYQEVGPTFNLNEGFNYRPQVLIDKFAYYRNHPQDAQTDGYIPGKQAANKQSIANRAYGGREGNDDIASGD
;
A
#
# COMPACT_ATOMS: atom_id res chain seq x y z
N MET A 1 -10.87 -21.51 19.60
CA MET A 1 -10.06 -20.93 18.49
C MET A 1 -9.86 -19.47 18.83
N THR A 2 -8.70 -18.91 18.58
CA THR A 2 -8.47 -17.47 18.81
C THR A 2 -8.99 -16.65 17.62
N ALA A 3 -9.51 -15.45 17.88
CA ALA A 3 -9.92 -14.50 16.84
C ALA A 3 -8.78 -14.28 15.82
N LYS A 4 -9.12 -14.25 14.52
CA LYS A 4 -8.19 -14.02 13.42
C LYS A 4 -8.55 -12.70 12.76
N LEU A 5 -7.73 -11.69 13.01
CA LEU A 5 -7.92 -10.34 12.48
C LEU A 5 -6.71 -9.99 11.59
N PRO A 6 -6.88 -9.93 10.26
CA PRO A 6 -5.80 -9.51 9.37
C PRO A 6 -5.45 -8.04 9.60
N GLU A 7 -4.19 -7.67 9.40
CA GLU A 7 -3.83 -6.27 9.26
C GLU A 7 -4.46 -5.73 7.97
N ILE A 8 -4.89 -4.47 8.00
CA ILE A 8 -5.55 -3.81 6.86
C ILE A 8 -4.83 -2.49 6.56
N SER A 9 -4.57 -2.25 5.28
CA SER A 9 -3.89 -1.08 4.75
C SER A 9 -4.76 -0.39 3.68
N TYR A 10 -4.48 0.87 3.39
CA TYR A 10 -5.06 1.53 2.22
C TYR A 10 -4.34 1.08 0.94
N PRO A 11 -5.05 1.02 -0.21
CA PRO A 11 -4.49 0.52 -1.46
C PRO A 11 -3.43 1.44 -2.08
N VAL A 12 -3.40 2.69 -1.66
CA VAL A 12 -2.47 3.73 -2.16
C VAL A 12 -1.94 4.58 -1.02
N PRO A 13 -0.73 5.14 -1.13
CA PRO A 13 -0.22 6.12 -0.18
C PRO A 13 -0.80 7.52 -0.42
N SER A 14 -0.73 8.37 0.60
CA SER A 14 -1.26 9.74 0.57
C SER A 14 -0.42 10.72 -0.26
N ASN A 15 0.81 10.37 -0.57
CA ASN A 15 1.73 11.23 -1.31
C ASN A 15 2.87 10.43 -1.98
N LYS A 16 3.66 11.12 -2.78
CA LYS A 16 4.81 10.57 -3.50
C LYS A 16 5.93 9.98 -2.62
N ASN A 17 5.94 10.29 -1.33
CA ASN A 17 6.92 9.75 -0.38
C ASN A 17 6.45 8.45 0.29
N GLY A 18 5.28 7.95 -0.05
CA GLY A 18 4.75 6.68 0.44
C GLY A 18 4.10 6.76 1.83
N HIS A 19 3.77 7.94 2.34
CA HIS A 19 3.10 8.08 3.62
C HIS A 19 1.68 7.47 3.58
N ALA A 20 1.21 6.96 4.70
CA ALA A 20 -0.17 6.51 4.82
C ALA A 20 -1.14 7.69 4.91
N PHE A 21 -2.39 7.49 4.52
CA PHE A 21 -3.46 8.44 4.82
C PHE A 21 -3.73 8.48 6.33
N SER A 22 -4.03 9.65 6.84
CA SER A 22 -4.35 9.85 8.26
C SER A 22 -5.68 9.23 8.67
N SER A 23 -6.63 9.17 7.75
CA SER A 23 -7.96 8.57 7.97
C SER A 23 -8.58 8.07 6.65
N VAL A 24 -9.64 7.29 6.77
CA VAL A 24 -10.43 6.82 5.63
C VAL A 24 -11.12 7.99 4.92
N GLU A 25 -11.58 8.99 5.68
CA GLU A 25 -12.22 10.20 5.15
C GLU A 25 -11.26 10.99 4.27
N ALA A 26 -9.98 11.10 4.68
CA ALA A 26 -8.95 11.76 3.88
C ALA A 26 -8.73 11.04 2.53
N LEU A 27 -8.69 9.70 2.52
CA LEU A 27 -8.61 8.92 1.30
C LEU A 27 -9.86 9.09 0.43
N LEU A 28 -11.05 8.90 1.00
CA LEU A 28 -12.32 9.02 0.25
C LEU A 28 -12.54 10.45 -0.28
N SER A 29 -12.09 11.46 0.45
CA SER A 29 -12.11 12.84 -0.02
C SER A 29 -11.18 13.06 -1.21
N MET A 30 -9.97 12.47 -1.18
CA MET A 30 -9.04 12.50 -2.31
C MET A 30 -9.64 11.84 -3.54
N LEU A 31 -10.26 10.67 -3.38
CA LEU A 31 -10.91 9.92 -4.45
C LEU A 31 -12.23 10.54 -4.93
N GLY A 32 -12.77 11.52 -4.23
CA GLY A 32 -13.96 12.29 -4.67
C GLY A 32 -13.78 13.03 -5.99
N GLY A 33 -12.54 13.17 -6.49
CA GLY A 33 -12.21 13.69 -7.80
C GLY A 33 -12.27 12.67 -8.95
N GLU A 34 -12.52 11.40 -8.66
CA GLU A 34 -12.67 10.39 -9.71
C GLU A 34 -13.98 10.58 -10.47
N SER A 35 -13.87 10.57 -11.81
CA SER A 35 -15.01 10.77 -12.71
C SER A 35 -15.47 9.47 -13.40
N SER A 36 -14.86 8.34 -13.09
CA SER A 36 -15.18 7.05 -13.70
C SER A 36 -14.97 5.92 -12.69
N GLY A 37 -15.63 4.77 -12.94
CA GLY A 37 -15.47 3.59 -12.10
C GLY A 37 -15.99 3.82 -10.68
N LEU A 38 -17.14 4.39 -10.55
CA LEU A 38 -17.81 4.62 -9.28
C LEU A 38 -18.49 3.33 -8.81
N TYR A 39 -18.53 3.14 -7.51
CA TYR A 39 -19.08 1.93 -6.90
C TYR A 39 -20.57 1.77 -7.20
N LEU A 40 -20.98 0.57 -7.57
CA LEU A 40 -22.28 0.06 -8.01
C LEU A 40 -22.72 0.55 -9.38
N VAL A 41 -22.49 1.77 -9.74
CA VAL A 41 -22.95 2.36 -10.99
C VAL A 41 -21.78 2.92 -11.77
N GLY A 42 -21.35 2.19 -12.78
CA GLY A 42 -20.30 2.59 -13.70
C GLY A 42 -20.77 3.55 -14.79
N SER A 43 -19.85 3.93 -15.64
CA SER A 43 -20.17 4.75 -16.81
C SER A 43 -21.18 4.05 -17.70
N GLN A 44 -22.09 4.81 -18.29
CA GLN A 44 -23.11 4.32 -19.21
C GLN A 44 -24.09 3.29 -18.62
N GLY A 45 -24.33 3.35 -17.31
CA GLY A 45 -25.32 2.51 -16.66
C GLY A 45 -24.94 1.06 -16.47
N MET A 46 -23.71 0.75 -16.70
CA MET A 46 -23.22 -0.60 -16.48
C MET A 46 -23.04 -0.85 -14.98
N TRP A 47 -23.35 -2.08 -14.56
CA TRP A 47 -22.96 -2.53 -13.23
C TRP A 47 -21.44 -2.38 -13.02
N HIS A 48 -21.05 -1.94 -11.86
CA HIS A 48 -19.65 -1.80 -11.49
C HIS A 48 -19.43 -2.17 -10.02
N GLY A 49 -18.91 -3.37 -9.78
CA GLY A 49 -18.77 -3.94 -8.44
C GLY A 49 -17.62 -3.36 -7.59
N GLY A 50 -16.80 -2.51 -8.18
CA GLY A 50 -15.60 -1.96 -7.55
C GLY A 50 -15.46 -0.45 -7.62
N ILE A 51 -14.21 0.00 -7.58
CA ILE A 51 -13.84 1.40 -7.74
C ILE A 51 -12.64 1.52 -8.68
N HIS A 52 -12.53 2.64 -9.39
CA HIS A 52 -11.28 3.03 -10.04
C HIS A 52 -10.51 4.04 -9.17
N ILE A 53 -9.19 3.91 -9.19
CA ILE A 53 -8.26 4.93 -8.71
C ILE A 53 -7.37 5.28 -9.89
N THR A 54 -7.31 6.56 -10.26
CA THR A 54 -6.60 7.02 -11.45
C THR A 54 -5.48 8.00 -11.10
N ASP A 55 -4.65 8.30 -12.10
CA ASP A 55 -3.62 9.32 -12.01
C ASP A 55 -4.17 10.75 -11.88
N ALA A 56 -5.47 10.94 -12.07
CA ALA A 56 -6.13 12.22 -11.80
C ALA A 56 -6.14 12.56 -10.30
N THR A 57 -6.31 11.57 -9.44
CA THR A 57 -6.35 11.73 -7.98
C THR A 57 -5.06 11.27 -7.30
N ILE A 58 -4.43 10.20 -7.81
CA ILE A 58 -3.24 9.56 -7.23
C ILE A 58 -2.10 9.42 -8.28
N PRO A 59 -1.57 10.53 -8.81
CA PRO A 59 -0.60 10.49 -9.91
C PRO A 59 0.72 9.80 -9.56
N TRP A 60 1.08 9.74 -8.30
CA TRP A 60 2.33 9.12 -7.84
C TRP A 60 2.33 7.58 -7.85
N CYS A 61 1.22 6.92 -8.18
CA CYS A 61 1.15 5.46 -8.32
C CYS A 61 1.18 4.99 -9.80
N ALA A 62 1.24 5.92 -10.75
CA ALA A 62 1.42 5.61 -12.15
C ALA A 62 2.92 5.47 -12.47
N LEU A 63 3.32 4.42 -13.20
CA LEU A 63 4.63 4.42 -13.84
C LEU A 63 4.55 5.40 -15.01
N SER A 64 4.68 6.68 -14.69
CA SER A 64 4.42 7.73 -15.65
C SER A 64 5.40 7.68 -16.80
N THR A 65 4.83 7.62 -17.96
CA THR A 65 5.49 7.99 -19.18
C THR A 65 4.77 9.21 -19.70
N ASP A 66 5.49 10.23 -20.10
CA ASP A 66 4.91 11.35 -20.84
C ASP A 66 4.48 10.90 -22.26
N SER A 67 4.33 9.59 -22.46
CA SER A 67 4.17 9.01 -23.79
C SER A 67 3.20 7.86 -23.76
N GLU A 68 2.33 7.91 -24.72
CA GLU A 68 1.40 6.84 -25.03
C GLU A 68 2.14 5.57 -25.44
N PRO A 69 1.63 4.37 -25.13
CA PRO A 69 2.23 3.10 -25.60
C PRO A 69 2.42 3.00 -27.11
N GLU A 70 1.66 3.75 -27.89
CA GLU A 70 1.83 3.86 -29.36
C GLU A 70 3.19 4.40 -29.79
N LYS A 71 3.80 5.25 -28.95
CA LYS A 71 5.15 5.70 -29.15
C LYS A 71 6.07 4.69 -28.47
N GLU A 72 6.37 3.64 -29.18
CA GLU A 72 7.10 2.44 -28.76
C GLU A 72 8.36 2.68 -27.91
N TYR A 73 8.77 3.94 -27.76
CA TYR A 73 10.08 4.30 -27.24
C TYR A 73 10.08 5.38 -26.14
N CYS A 74 8.93 5.84 -25.71
CA CYS A 74 8.87 6.95 -24.78
C CYS A 74 8.54 6.51 -23.35
N ARG A 75 9.16 5.45 -22.86
CA ARG A 75 9.07 5.11 -21.44
C ARG A 75 9.92 6.07 -20.66
N GLU A 76 9.32 6.91 -19.86
CA GLU A 76 10.06 7.65 -18.87
C GLU A 76 10.76 6.68 -17.92
N LEU A 77 11.92 7.08 -17.49
CA LEU A 77 12.65 6.35 -16.48
C LEU A 77 11.92 6.48 -15.14
N TYR A 78 11.89 5.39 -14.37
CA TYR A 78 11.34 5.35 -13.05
C TYR A 78 11.85 6.51 -12.18
N LYS A 79 10.93 7.31 -11.61
CA LYS A 79 11.22 8.50 -10.81
C LYS A 79 11.02 8.26 -9.31
N GLY A 80 10.68 7.06 -8.90
CA GLY A 80 10.37 6.71 -7.52
C GLY A 80 8.87 6.69 -7.25
N GLU A 81 8.07 6.33 -8.25
CA GLU A 81 6.63 6.17 -8.14
C GLU A 81 6.28 5.14 -7.08
N GLN A 82 5.19 5.37 -6.41
CA GLN A 82 4.66 4.50 -5.38
C GLN A 82 3.81 3.38 -6.01
N PHE A 83 3.74 2.26 -5.33
CA PHE A 83 2.99 1.09 -5.81
C PHE A 83 1.58 1.01 -5.21
N ILE A 84 0.72 0.26 -5.88
CA ILE A 84 -0.57 -0.21 -5.36
C ILE A 84 -0.29 -1.25 -4.29
N ARG A 85 -0.95 -1.13 -3.14
CA ARG A 85 -0.70 -1.92 -1.94
C ARG A 85 -1.78 -2.97 -1.73
N CYS A 86 -1.37 -4.14 -1.26
CA CYS A 86 -2.32 -5.13 -0.76
C CYS A 86 -3.12 -4.54 0.40
N MET A 87 -4.45 -4.65 0.34
CA MET A 87 -5.31 -4.01 1.34
C MET A 87 -5.44 -4.78 2.65
N ALA A 88 -5.16 -6.08 2.64
CA ALA A 88 -5.20 -6.91 3.86
C ALA A 88 -4.22 -8.07 3.78
N ASP A 89 -3.81 -8.60 4.94
CA ASP A 89 -3.06 -9.86 4.99
C ASP A 89 -3.86 -10.97 4.31
N GLY A 90 -3.20 -11.78 3.49
CA GLY A 90 -3.87 -12.84 2.75
C GLY A 90 -2.95 -13.65 1.87
N GLU A 91 -3.55 -14.27 0.86
CA GLU A 91 -2.88 -15.16 -0.07
C GLU A 91 -3.29 -14.83 -1.51
N ILE A 92 -2.33 -14.59 -2.38
CA ILE A 92 -2.60 -14.50 -3.82
C ILE A 92 -3.01 -15.89 -4.31
N VAL A 93 -4.22 -15.98 -4.85
CA VAL A 93 -4.83 -17.23 -5.33
C VAL A 93 -4.94 -17.29 -6.86
N ALA A 94 -4.87 -16.17 -7.53
CA ALA A 94 -4.84 -16.11 -8.99
C ALA A 94 -4.22 -14.80 -9.48
N TRP A 95 -3.68 -14.83 -10.71
CA TRP A 95 -3.19 -13.63 -11.40
C TRP A 95 -3.17 -13.80 -12.92
N ARG A 96 -3.03 -12.69 -13.60
CA ARG A 96 -2.60 -12.59 -15.00
C ARG A 96 -1.58 -11.46 -15.10
N VAL A 97 -0.41 -11.74 -15.62
CA VAL A 97 0.62 -10.75 -15.94
C VAL A 97 0.67 -10.62 -17.45
N CYS A 98 0.30 -9.46 -17.98
CA CYS A 98 0.46 -9.17 -19.39
C CYS A 98 1.94 -8.91 -19.71
N ARG A 99 2.40 -9.41 -20.86
CA ARG A 99 3.78 -9.13 -21.32
C ARG A 99 3.95 -7.65 -21.63
N ASP A 100 2.97 -7.08 -22.33
CA ASP A 100 2.90 -5.66 -22.72
C ASP A 100 1.46 -5.18 -22.64
N TYR A 101 1.22 -3.90 -22.86
CA TYR A 101 -0.12 -3.38 -23.04
C TYR A 101 -0.80 -4.06 -24.22
N GLU A 102 -2.04 -4.46 -24.00
CA GLU A 102 -2.87 -4.98 -25.07
C GLU A 102 -3.48 -3.83 -25.87
N SER A 103 -3.70 -4.05 -27.15
CA SER A 103 -4.35 -3.09 -28.03
C SER A 103 -5.60 -3.67 -28.67
N ALA A 104 -6.62 -2.83 -28.84
CA ALA A 104 -7.80 -3.11 -29.62
C ALA A 104 -7.93 -2.05 -30.72
N ALA A 105 -8.07 -2.50 -31.97
CA ALA A 105 -8.18 -1.60 -33.10
C ALA A 105 -9.61 -1.05 -33.23
N ILE A 106 -9.74 0.25 -33.46
CA ILE A 106 -10.95 0.91 -33.94
C ILE A 106 -10.73 1.11 -35.44
N GLU A 107 -11.01 0.05 -36.24
CA GLU A 107 -10.63 -0.03 -37.64
C GLU A 107 -11.23 1.12 -38.47
N TRP A 108 -12.48 1.49 -38.22
CA TRP A 108 -13.14 2.58 -38.96
C TRP A 108 -12.61 3.97 -38.65
N ARG A 109 -11.80 4.10 -37.60
CA ARG A 109 -11.12 5.37 -37.21
C ARG A 109 -9.63 5.32 -37.51
N GLY A 110 -9.09 4.16 -37.86
CA GLY A 110 -7.64 3.95 -38.03
C GLY A 110 -6.87 4.13 -36.73
N GLU A 111 -7.51 3.96 -35.56
CA GLU A 111 -6.94 4.14 -34.24
C GLU A 111 -6.81 2.81 -33.49
N LYS A 112 -5.91 2.82 -32.49
CA LYS A 112 -5.80 1.74 -31.51
C LYS A 112 -5.97 2.31 -30.10
N LEU A 113 -6.65 1.58 -29.26
CA LEU A 113 -6.74 1.85 -27.84
C LEU A 113 -5.92 0.81 -27.09
N PHE A 114 -5.18 1.25 -26.11
CA PHE A 114 -4.33 0.41 -25.27
C PHE A 114 -4.89 0.27 -23.87
N ALA A 115 -4.73 -0.91 -23.29
CA ALA A 115 -5.11 -1.21 -21.92
C ALA A 115 -4.23 -2.32 -21.33
N SER A 116 -4.15 -2.41 -20.02
CA SER A 116 -3.62 -3.58 -19.35
C SER A 116 -4.75 -4.42 -18.79
N THR A 117 -4.72 -5.72 -19.07
CA THR A 117 -5.62 -6.70 -18.43
C THR A 117 -4.93 -7.50 -17.32
N SER A 118 -3.74 -7.04 -16.88
CA SER A 118 -3.04 -7.62 -15.74
C SER A 118 -3.87 -7.49 -14.47
N PHE A 119 -3.96 -8.57 -13.69
CA PHE A 119 -4.64 -8.56 -12.42
C PHE A 119 -3.98 -9.46 -11.38
N VAL A 120 -4.28 -9.22 -10.13
CA VAL A 120 -3.99 -10.10 -9.00
C VAL A 120 -5.23 -10.23 -8.13
N LEU A 121 -5.55 -11.46 -7.73
CA LEU A 121 -6.64 -11.80 -6.84
C LEU A 121 -6.08 -12.33 -5.54
N VAL A 122 -6.41 -11.68 -4.43
CA VAL A 122 -5.96 -12.03 -3.09
C VAL A 122 -7.15 -12.53 -2.27
N LYS A 123 -7.00 -13.69 -1.66
CA LYS A 123 -7.95 -14.27 -0.73
C LYS A 123 -7.58 -13.87 0.70
N HIS A 124 -8.56 -13.48 1.47
CA HIS A 124 -8.43 -13.07 2.86
C HIS A 124 -9.40 -13.84 3.75
N TYR A 125 -9.10 -13.88 5.04
CA TYR A 125 -9.99 -14.45 6.03
C TYR A 125 -9.98 -13.60 7.29
N ILE A 126 -11.17 -13.28 7.79
CA ILE A 126 -11.37 -12.60 9.08
C ILE A 126 -12.29 -13.44 9.96
N GLN A 127 -11.98 -13.54 11.24
CA GLN A 127 -12.81 -14.17 12.26
C GLN A 127 -12.74 -13.31 13.53
N PRO A 128 -13.66 -12.36 13.70
CA PRO A 128 -13.63 -11.41 14.81
C PRO A 128 -13.86 -12.02 16.20
N ALA A 129 -14.59 -13.13 16.28
CA ALA A 129 -14.85 -13.86 17.54
C ALA A 129 -14.24 -15.27 17.54
N ASP A 130 -14.21 -15.92 18.70
CA ASP A 130 -13.65 -17.27 18.86
C ASP A 130 -14.49 -18.40 18.25
N ASN A 131 -15.61 -18.06 17.61
CA ASN A 131 -16.48 -19.02 16.95
C ASN A 131 -16.42 -18.90 15.42
N ALA A 132 -16.63 -20.01 14.74
CA ALA A 132 -16.57 -20.09 13.27
C ALA A 132 -17.69 -19.28 12.57
N GLU A 133 -18.81 -19.02 13.25
CA GLU A 133 -19.94 -18.27 12.69
C GLU A 133 -19.60 -16.79 12.44
N SER A 134 -18.58 -16.27 13.13
CA SER A 134 -18.05 -14.92 12.91
C SER A 134 -17.07 -14.83 11.74
N GLY A 135 -16.72 -15.96 11.10
CA GLY A 135 -15.76 -16.03 10.01
C GLY A 135 -16.32 -15.48 8.70
N LEU A 136 -15.45 -14.80 7.93
CA LEU A 136 -15.73 -14.36 6.57
C LEU A 136 -14.51 -14.60 5.70
N THR A 137 -14.70 -15.31 4.60
CA THR A 137 -13.73 -15.35 3.49
C THR A 137 -14.10 -14.28 2.48
N PHE A 138 -13.16 -13.43 2.14
CA PHE A 138 -13.34 -12.41 1.12
C PHE A 138 -12.13 -12.31 0.21
N PHE A 139 -12.32 -11.68 -0.92
CA PHE A 139 -11.28 -11.50 -1.93
C PHE A 139 -11.11 -10.02 -2.24
N THR A 140 -9.87 -9.59 -2.49
CA THR A 140 -9.62 -8.30 -3.12
C THR A 140 -9.01 -8.52 -4.50
N LEU A 141 -9.59 -7.87 -5.49
CA LEU A 141 -9.17 -7.89 -6.87
C LEU A 141 -8.52 -6.56 -7.21
N TYR A 142 -7.37 -6.64 -7.88
CA TYR A 142 -6.68 -5.47 -8.41
C TYR A 142 -6.43 -5.70 -9.90
N MET A 143 -7.12 -4.94 -10.75
CA MET A 143 -7.01 -5.04 -12.21
C MET A 143 -6.39 -3.80 -12.82
N ASN A 144 -6.09 -3.87 -14.12
CA ASN A 144 -5.42 -2.83 -14.88
C ASN A 144 -4.02 -2.46 -14.33
N LEU A 145 -3.34 -3.41 -13.69
CA LEU A 145 -1.96 -3.21 -13.23
C LEU A 145 -1.00 -3.08 -14.42
N ALA A 146 0.08 -2.33 -14.23
CA ALA A 146 1.12 -2.16 -15.24
C ALA A 146 1.69 -3.52 -15.70
N PRO A 147 1.83 -3.77 -17.02
CA PRO A 147 2.33 -5.03 -17.53
C PRO A 147 3.85 -5.17 -17.32
N TRP A 148 4.39 -6.37 -17.54
CA TRP A 148 5.81 -6.68 -17.41
C TRP A 148 6.72 -5.68 -18.14
N ALA A 149 6.37 -5.32 -19.35
CA ALA A 149 7.14 -4.41 -20.18
C ALA A 149 7.26 -3.00 -19.59
N ALA A 150 6.29 -2.55 -18.81
CA ALA A 150 6.33 -1.24 -18.14
C ALA A 150 7.48 -1.11 -17.12
N TYR A 151 7.98 -2.24 -16.60
CA TYR A 151 9.08 -2.29 -15.64
C TYR A 151 10.45 -2.42 -16.31
N GLY A 152 10.53 -2.35 -17.63
CA GLY A 152 11.78 -2.42 -18.35
C GLY A 152 12.46 -3.79 -18.35
N GLN A 153 11.74 -4.86 -18.07
CA GLN A 153 12.25 -6.23 -17.98
C GLN A 153 12.55 -6.90 -19.34
N GLN A 154 12.33 -6.22 -20.44
CA GLN A 154 12.64 -6.75 -21.77
C GLN A 154 14.08 -6.43 -22.15
N GLY A 155 14.92 -7.43 -22.37
CA GLY A 155 16.34 -7.51 -22.64
C GLY A 155 17.04 -6.51 -23.58
N ARG A 156 16.51 -5.29 -23.74
CA ARG A 156 17.10 -4.16 -24.45
C ARG A 156 17.03 -2.89 -23.61
N GLN A 157 17.06 -3.01 -22.29
CA GLN A 157 16.95 -1.84 -21.43
C GLN A 157 18.30 -1.14 -21.35
N ALA A 158 18.26 0.19 -21.52
CA ALA A 158 19.38 1.02 -21.16
C ALA A 158 19.65 0.88 -19.66
N ASP A 159 20.87 0.56 -19.29
CA ASP A 159 21.29 0.49 -17.91
C ASP A 159 21.98 1.77 -17.43
N ARG A 160 22.30 2.66 -18.37
CA ARG A 160 22.98 3.94 -18.14
C ARG A 160 22.41 5.04 -19.01
N LYS A 161 22.60 6.27 -18.55
CA LYS A 161 22.42 7.49 -19.34
C LYS A 161 23.65 8.38 -19.27
N VAL A 162 23.90 9.07 -20.36
CA VAL A 162 24.99 10.01 -20.47
C VAL A 162 24.76 11.23 -19.57
N ALA A 163 25.69 11.53 -18.67
CA ALA A 163 25.51 12.59 -17.66
C ALA A 163 25.59 14.02 -18.21
N GLY A 164 26.28 14.20 -19.30
CA GLY A 164 26.47 15.49 -19.99
C GLY A 164 26.91 15.24 -21.42
N ILE A 165 27.15 16.30 -22.22
CA ILE A 165 27.66 16.12 -23.60
C ILE A 165 29.03 15.46 -23.53
N GLN A 166 29.20 14.31 -24.20
CA GLN A 166 30.43 13.50 -24.18
C GLN A 166 30.88 13.08 -25.57
N ARG A 167 32.20 13.06 -25.77
CA ARG A 167 32.80 12.55 -27.00
C ARG A 167 32.58 11.05 -27.10
N TYR A 168 32.30 10.56 -28.31
CA TYR A 168 32.29 9.14 -28.61
C TYR A 168 33.23 8.81 -29.77
N TYR A 169 33.63 7.54 -29.83
CA TYR A 169 34.59 6.99 -30.78
C TYR A 169 34.01 5.70 -31.38
N THR A 170 34.36 5.39 -32.61
CA THR A 170 33.85 4.20 -33.32
C THR A 170 34.59 2.93 -32.91
N SER A 171 35.85 3.07 -32.44
CA SER A 171 36.66 1.94 -32.00
C SER A 171 37.52 2.30 -30.78
N ALA A 172 38.09 1.26 -30.15
CA ALA A 172 39.05 1.45 -29.05
C ALA A 172 40.34 2.10 -29.53
N GLU A 173 40.77 1.82 -30.80
CA GLU A 173 41.94 2.44 -31.42
C GLU A 173 41.70 3.92 -31.63
N ASP A 174 40.57 4.32 -32.15
CA ASP A 174 40.23 5.74 -32.36
C ASP A 174 40.17 6.49 -31.02
N MET A 175 39.63 5.83 -30.01
CA MET A 175 39.60 6.37 -28.66
C MET A 175 41.02 6.60 -28.08
N GLN A 176 41.92 5.65 -28.26
CA GLN A 176 43.33 5.80 -27.83
C GLN A 176 44.04 6.89 -28.62
N ALA A 177 43.82 6.95 -29.93
CA ALA A 177 44.37 7.97 -30.82
C ALA A 177 43.72 9.36 -30.69
N GLY A 178 42.55 9.42 -30.02
CA GLY A 178 41.76 10.66 -29.81
C GLY A 178 41.01 11.15 -31.03
N ARG A 179 40.77 10.27 -32.02
CA ARG A 179 39.97 10.56 -33.23
C ARG A 179 38.49 10.43 -32.88
N GLU A 180 37.88 11.53 -32.46
CA GLU A 180 36.45 11.54 -32.12
C GLU A 180 35.58 11.39 -33.36
N ALA A 181 34.49 10.59 -33.23
CA ALA A 181 33.45 10.45 -34.26
C ALA A 181 32.31 11.46 -34.04
N GLY A 182 32.16 12.01 -32.83
CA GLY A 182 31.16 13.00 -32.51
C GLY A 182 30.94 13.11 -31.01
N LYS A 183 29.81 13.74 -30.61
CA LYS A 183 29.45 13.92 -29.22
C LYS A 183 28.04 13.43 -28.96
N LEU A 184 27.89 12.55 -27.95
CA LEU A 184 26.59 12.15 -27.41
C LEU A 184 25.96 13.30 -26.63
N ASN A 185 24.68 13.49 -26.78
CA ASN A 185 23.92 14.43 -25.97
C ASN A 185 23.75 13.93 -24.52
N LYS A 186 23.54 14.85 -23.61
CA LYS A 186 23.07 14.54 -22.26
C LYS A 186 21.79 13.68 -22.33
N ASP A 187 21.65 12.75 -21.36
CA ASP A 187 20.53 11.84 -21.23
C ASP A 187 20.36 10.82 -22.37
N THR A 188 21.33 10.70 -23.32
CA THR A 188 21.38 9.59 -24.27
C THR A 188 21.41 8.27 -23.51
N LEU A 189 20.51 7.35 -23.89
CA LEU A 189 20.33 6.05 -23.25
C LEU A 189 21.26 5.00 -23.85
N VAL A 190 22.01 4.29 -23.02
CA VAL A 190 23.00 3.32 -23.43
C VAL A 190 23.00 2.07 -22.55
N THR A 191 23.43 0.94 -23.12
CA THR A 191 23.75 -0.28 -22.40
C THR A 191 25.27 -0.46 -22.38
N LEU A 192 25.83 -0.77 -21.21
CA LEU A 192 27.27 -1.03 -21.07
C LEU A 192 27.64 -2.41 -21.66
N SER A 193 28.81 -2.48 -22.29
CA SER A 193 29.52 -3.77 -22.47
C SER A 193 30.50 -4.00 -21.31
N ASP A 194 30.99 -5.23 -21.22
CA ASP A 194 32.02 -5.58 -20.23
C ASP A 194 33.43 -5.06 -20.60
N ALA A 195 33.58 -4.49 -21.81
CA ALA A 195 34.86 -3.99 -22.28
C ALA A 195 35.17 -2.59 -21.73
N ILE A 196 36.11 -2.55 -20.81
CA ILE A 196 36.64 -1.30 -20.23
C ILE A 196 38.10 -1.14 -20.62
N VAL A 197 38.42 0.01 -21.20
CA VAL A 197 39.81 0.33 -21.63
C VAL A 197 40.22 1.65 -20.99
N THR A 198 41.41 1.68 -20.41
CA THR A 198 42.00 2.91 -19.90
C THR A 198 42.81 3.60 -21.02
N ARG A 199 42.48 4.86 -21.29
CA ARG A 199 43.22 5.64 -22.27
C ARG A 199 44.55 6.09 -21.71
N SER A 200 45.63 5.82 -22.44
CA SER A 200 47.02 5.99 -21.98
C SER A 200 47.39 7.46 -21.64
N ARG A 201 46.92 8.41 -22.44
CA ARG A 201 47.31 9.83 -22.33
C ARG A 201 46.78 10.58 -21.08
N ASP A 202 45.58 10.21 -20.58
CA ASP A 202 44.92 10.94 -19.48
C ASP A 202 44.38 10.02 -18.40
N ARG A 203 44.62 8.71 -18.53
CA ARG A 203 44.22 7.66 -17.61
C ARG A 203 42.68 7.63 -17.36
N ARG A 204 41.85 8.12 -18.28
CA ARG A 204 40.41 8.03 -18.22
C ARG A 204 39.97 6.63 -18.65
N GLN A 205 38.90 6.16 -18.02
CA GLN A 205 38.28 4.88 -18.41
C GLN A 205 37.21 5.11 -19.45
N PHE A 206 37.21 4.28 -20.48
CA PHE A 206 36.23 4.24 -21.55
C PHE A 206 35.62 2.85 -21.62
N THR A 207 34.36 2.78 -22.00
CA THR A 207 33.70 1.53 -22.26
C THR A 207 32.96 1.58 -23.61
N GLU A 208 32.80 0.43 -24.24
CA GLU A 208 31.90 0.30 -25.35
C GLU A 208 30.48 0.37 -24.81
N VAL A 209 29.64 1.19 -25.41
CA VAL A 209 28.21 1.30 -25.09
C VAL A 209 27.40 1.08 -26.36
N THR A 210 26.24 0.45 -26.19
CA THR A 210 25.26 0.30 -27.27
C THR A 210 24.16 1.34 -27.07
N ILE A 211 23.90 2.16 -28.09
CA ILE A 211 22.78 3.10 -28.10
C ILE A 211 21.48 2.29 -28.06
N THR A 212 20.67 2.45 -27.04
CA THR A 212 19.47 1.63 -26.86
C THR A 212 18.27 2.15 -27.64
N ARG A 213 18.30 3.41 -28.01
CA ARG A 213 17.23 4.11 -28.73
C ARG A 213 17.82 5.04 -29.77
N GLU A 214 17.17 5.15 -30.92
CA GLU A 214 17.50 6.17 -31.90
C GLU A 214 17.55 7.55 -31.24
N THR A 215 18.62 8.26 -31.43
CA THR A 215 18.87 9.57 -30.84
C THR A 215 19.67 10.44 -31.79
N LYS A 216 19.68 11.74 -31.56
CA LYS A 216 20.56 12.64 -32.31
C LYS A 216 21.82 12.94 -31.48
N ASN A 217 22.99 12.99 -32.14
CA ASN A 217 24.21 13.46 -31.53
C ASN A 217 24.20 14.99 -31.42
N ALA A 218 25.23 15.58 -30.81
CA ALA A 218 25.31 17.03 -30.62
C ALA A 218 25.41 17.84 -31.92
N ALA A 219 25.76 17.19 -33.05
CA ALA A 219 25.76 17.80 -34.38
C ALA A 219 24.42 17.68 -35.13
N GLY A 220 23.42 16.99 -34.50
CA GLY A 220 22.12 16.77 -35.12
C GLY A 220 22.02 15.51 -35.96
N GLU A 221 23.09 14.72 -36.07
CA GLU A 221 23.12 13.47 -36.84
C GLU A 221 22.43 12.36 -36.06
N THR A 222 21.69 11.51 -36.77
CA THR A 222 20.96 10.40 -36.19
C THR A 222 21.89 9.22 -35.88
N LEU A 223 21.85 8.76 -34.63
CA LEU A 223 22.44 7.51 -34.18
C LEU A 223 21.33 6.48 -33.99
N ALA A 224 21.37 5.43 -34.78
CA ALA A 224 20.37 4.36 -34.72
C ALA A 224 20.48 3.53 -33.43
N ALA A 225 19.38 2.96 -32.98
CA ALA A 225 19.36 1.96 -31.91
C ALA A 225 20.24 0.76 -32.33
N GLY A 226 21.02 0.23 -31.39
CA GLY A 226 21.98 -0.84 -31.63
C GLY A 226 23.36 -0.37 -32.07
N THR A 227 23.55 0.93 -32.34
CA THR A 227 24.88 1.49 -32.66
C THR A 227 25.81 1.36 -31.46
N LYS A 228 26.99 0.79 -31.68
CA LYS A 228 28.04 0.63 -30.68
C LYS A 228 29.07 1.74 -30.80
N VAL A 229 29.39 2.36 -29.67
CA VAL A 229 30.38 3.44 -29.61
C VAL A 229 31.17 3.37 -28.30
N TRP A 230 32.39 3.90 -28.33
CA TRP A 230 33.21 4.04 -27.13
C TRP A 230 33.03 5.43 -26.53
N THR A 231 32.73 5.49 -25.24
CA THR A 231 32.60 6.75 -24.52
C THR A 231 33.22 6.67 -23.13
N VAL A 232 33.48 7.81 -22.52
CA VAL A 232 34.05 7.86 -21.18
C VAL A 232 33.04 7.32 -20.14
N SER A 233 33.53 6.48 -19.23
CA SER A 233 32.68 5.79 -18.25
C SER A 233 33.00 6.08 -16.78
N ASP A 234 34.14 6.74 -16.51
CA ASP A 234 34.56 7.09 -15.16
C ASP A 234 33.97 8.43 -14.66
N ARG A 235 34.20 8.76 -13.38
CA ARG A 235 33.85 10.02 -12.72
C ARG A 235 32.39 10.44 -12.88
N GLY A 236 31.45 9.46 -12.93
CA GLY A 236 30.03 9.74 -13.07
C GLY A 236 29.60 10.22 -14.46
N SER A 237 30.44 9.99 -15.49
CA SER A 237 30.13 10.31 -16.89
C SER A 237 28.91 9.54 -17.41
N LEU A 238 28.72 8.31 -16.92
CA LEU A 238 27.52 7.50 -17.16
C LEU A 238 26.78 7.28 -15.84
N ARG A 239 25.54 7.69 -15.79
CA ARG A 239 24.70 7.54 -14.60
C ARG A 239 23.84 6.30 -14.71
N ALA A 240 23.76 5.53 -13.64
CA ALA A 240 22.84 4.39 -13.57
C ALA A 240 21.39 4.85 -13.70
N ILE A 241 20.61 4.08 -14.41
CA ILE A 241 19.18 4.23 -14.53
C ILE A 241 18.55 3.37 -13.44
N LYS A 242 17.64 3.95 -12.68
CA LYS A 242 16.83 3.21 -11.72
C LYS A 242 15.66 2.58 -12.46
N SER A 243 15.48 1.28 -12.31
CA SER A 243 14.28 0.58 -12.75
C SER A 243 13.23 0.62 -11.66
N ALA A 244 11.94 0.59 -12.03
CA ALA A 244 10.87 0.37 -11.09
C ALA A 244 11.05 -0.99 -10.41
N PRO A 245 10.86 -1.09 -9.08
CA PRO A 245 10.89 -2.37 -8.40
C PRO A 245 9.70 -3.21 -8.88
N VAL A 246 9.99 -4.39 -9.42
CA VAL A 246 8.95 -5.37 -9.77
C VAL A 246 8.28 -5.88 -8.50
N PRO A 247 6.99 -6.21 -8.54
CA PRO A 247 6.31 -6.84 -7.42
C PRO A 247 7.02 -8.15 -7.01
N SER A 248 7.27 -8.34 -5.73
CA SER A 248 7.99 -9.52 -5.21
C SER A 248 7.30 -10.85 -5.57
N TRP A 249 5.98 -10.86 -5.64
CA TRP A 249 5.19 -12.03 -6.00
C TRP A 249 5.40 -12.48 -7.46
N TRP A 250 5.86 -11.60 -8.36
CA TRP A 250 6.19 -11.99 -9.73
C TRP A 250 7.30 -13.04 -9.80
N ALA A 251 8.19 -13.03 -8.84
CA ALA A 251 9.22 -14.07 -8.73
C ALA A 251 8.61 -15.49 -8.62
N LYS A 252 7.39 -15.61 -8.11
CA LYS A 252 6.66 -16.86 -7.98
C LYS A 252 5.73 -17.19 -9.15
N CYS A 253 5.67 -16.32 -10.16
CA CYS A 253 4.89 -16.53 -11.38
C CYS A 253 5.57 -17.48 -12.38
N THR A 254 6.81 -17.91 -12.14
CA THR A 254 7.55 -18.77 -13.04
C THR A 254 7.47 -20.23 -12.59
N PRO A 255 7.20 -21.19 -13.51
CA PRO A 255 7.17 -22.62 -13.17
C PRO A 255 8.48 -23.15 -12.56
N ALA A 256 9.62 -22.49 -12.84
CA ALA A 256 10.94 -22.87 -12.34
C ALA A 256 11.12 -22.68 -10.82
N TYR A 257 10.22 -21.95 -10.15
CA TYR A 257 10.27 -21.78 -8.69
C TYR A 257 9.89 -23.04 -7.92
N THR A 258 9.28 -24.02 -8.55
CA THR A 258 8.93 -25.29 -7.91
C THR A 258 10.14 -26.22 -7.71
N THR A 259 11.33 -25.84 -8.16
CA THR A 259 12.54 -26.66 -8.09
C THR A 259 13.67 -26.11 -7.19
N GLN A 260 13.51 -24.95 -6.57
CA GLN A 260 14.45 -24.60 -5.49
C GLN A 260 14.11 -25.43 -4.25
N PRO A 261 15.08 -26.11 -3.64
CA PRO A 261 14.87 -26.78 -2.36
C PRO A 261 14.35 -25.78 -1.34
N GLU A 262 13.27 -26.12 -0.65
CA GLU A 262 12.74 -25.32 0.45
C GLU A 262 13.90 -24.94 1.41
N GLY A 263 14.04 -23.64 1.66
CA GLY A 263 15.03 -23.14 2.62
C GLY A 263 16.33 -22.60 2.05
N VAL A 264 16.60 -22.69 0.75
CA VAL A 264 17.82 -22.13 0.14
C VAL A 264 17.64 -20.62 -0.13
N VAL A 265 18.58 -19.80 0.35
CA VAL A 265 18.63 -18.36 0.12
C VAL A 265 19.83 -18.03 -0.78
N ASN A 266 19.55 -17.33 -1.90
CA ASN A 266 20.60 -16.74 -2.70
C ASN A 266 21.04 -15.40 -2.09
N CYS A 267 22.34 -15.13 -2.09
CA CYS A 267 22.91 -13.92 -1.52
C CYS A 267 24.20 -13.53 -2.26
N THR A 268 24.68 -12.32 -2.00
CA THR A 268 26.02 -11.89 -2.37
C THR A 268 26.80 -11.49 -1.13
N SER A 269 28.11 -11.63 -1.21
CA SER A 269 29.00 -11.08 -0.19
C SER A 269 28.98 -9.54 -0.23
N ARG A 270 28.75 -8.89 0.92
CA ARG A 270 28.66 -7.44 1.01
C ARG A 270 29.99 -6.73 0.81
N THR A 271 31.07 -7.38 1.28
CA THR A 271 32.46 -6.91 1.14
C THR A 271 33.39 -8.11 0.91
N ASP A 272 34.70 -7.88 0.87
CA ASP A 272 35.72 -8.93 0.78
C ASP A 272 35.76 -9.78 2.05
N TRP A 273 35.27 -10.99 2.00
CA TRP A 273 35.26 -11.91 3.13
C TRP A 273 36.20 -13.11 2.95
N GLY A 274 36.79 -13.55 4.05
CA GLY A 274 37.56 -14.81 4.09
C GLY A 274 36.62 -16.02 3.98
N TYR A 275 37.00 -17.01 3.16
CA TYR A 275 36.33 -18.30 3.13
C TYR A 275 37.22 -19.42 3.72
N TYR A 276 36.56 -20.48 4.13
CA TYR A 276 37.18 -21.60 4.81
C TYR A 276 36.71 -22.94 4.19
N LEU A 277 37.57 -23.94 4.14
CA LEU A 277 37.26 -25.23 3.49
C LEU A 277 36.57 -26.21 4.44
N SER A 278 36.75 -26.04 5.74
CA SER A 278 36.12 -26.89 6.76
C SER A 278 35.58 -26.12 7.93
N ARG A 279 34.64 -26.73 8.70
CA ARG A 279 34.13 -26.22 9.96
C ARG A 279 35.25 -25.96 10.99
N GLU A 280 36.24 -26.84 10.99
CA GLU A 280 37.41 -26.76 11.86
C GLU A 280 38.30 -25.56 11.53
N ASP A 281 38.50 -25.27 10.22
CA ASP A 281 39.20 -24.09 9.75
C ASP A 281 38.50 -22.79 10.17
N VAL A 282 37.16 -22.79 10.20
CA VAL A 282 36.38 -21.62 10.73
C VAL A 282 36.73 -21.38 12.19
N LEU A 283 36.68 -22.44 13.04
CA LEU A 283 36.94 -22.33 14.48
C LEU A 283 38.36 -21.87 14.77
N HIS A 284 39.33 -22.37 14.02
CA HIS A 284 40.76 -22.02 14.14
C HIS A 284 41.14 -20.77 13.32
N ASN A 285 40.19 -20.13 12.63
CA ASN A 285 40.42 -18.97 11.77
C ASN A 285 41.47 -19.19 10.66
N LYS A 286 41.58 -20.40 10.14
CA LYS A 286 42.49 -20.76 9.05
C LYS A 286 41.84 -20.52 7.71
N LYS A 287 41.97 -19.30 7.18
CA LYS A 287 41.37 -18.90 5.90
C LYS A 287 42.04 -19.59 4.73
N ALA A 288 41.24 -20.10 3.79
CA ALA A 288 41.71 -20.67 2.53
C ALA A 288 41.87 -19.58 1.44
N GLY A 289 41.15 -18.50 1.54
CA GLY A 289 41.25 -17.40 0.60
C GLY A 289 40.21 -16.28 0.93
N ARG A 290 39.93 -15.41 -0.06
CA ARG A 290 38.96 -14.34 0.08
C ARG A 290 37.98 -14.35 -1.10
N LEU A 291 36.70 -14.14 -0.82
CA LEU A 291 35.69 -13.78 -1.79
C LEU A 291 35.66 -12.26 -1.91
N THR A 292 35.50 -11.75 -3.12
CA THR A 292 35.33 -10.31 -3.37
C THR A 292 33.91 -9.87 -3.02
N ALA A 293 33.69 -8.56 -2.86
CA ALA A 293 32.35 -8.02 -2.78
C ALA A 293 31.48 -8.46 -3.97
N ASP A 294 30.17 -8.56 -3.75
CA ASP A 294 29.18 -8.99 -4.73
C ASP A 294 29.39 -10.40 -5.33
N PHE A 295 30.09 -11.28 -4.59
CA PHE A 295 30.27 -12.66 -5.00
C PHE A 295 28.97 -13.45 -4.80
N PRO A 296 28.42 -14.10 -5.86
CA PRO A 296 27.16 -14.83 -5.76
C PRO A 296 27.33 -16.14 -4.96
N LEU A 297 26.42 -16.32 -4.00
CA LEU A 297 26.43 -17.44 -3.05
C LEU A 297 25.00 -17.94 -2.84
N SER A 298 24.86 -19.18 -2.38
CA SER A 298 23.58 -19.68 -1.86
C SER A 298 23.81 -20.54 -0.61
N TYR A 299 22.85 -20.50 0.35
CA TYR A 299 22.93 -21.28 1.58
C TYR A 299 21.56 -21.54 2.18
N GLU A 300 21.48 -22.42 3.18
CA GLU A 300 20.27 -22.80 3.90
C GLU A 300 20.29 -22.20 5.32
N PRO A 301 19.69 -21.02 5.58
CA PRO A 301 19.73 -20.39 6.89
C PRO A 301 19.02 -21.19 8.00
N GLY A 302 18.09 -22.09 7.66
CA GLY A 302 17.41 -22.98 8.60
C GLY A 302 18.18 -24.26 8.94
N ASN A 303 19.26 -24.57 8.20
CA ASN A 303 20.00 -25.84 8.38
C ASN A 303 21.14 -25.68 9.40
N THR A 304 20.84 -25.96 10.65
CA THR A 304 21.80 -25.84 11.76
C THR A 304 23.05 -26.76 11.62
N ALA A 305 22.95 -27.88 10.89
CA ALA A 305 24.09 -28.75 10.61
C ALA A 305 25.13 -28.08 9.70
N GLN A 306 24.70 -27.10 8.89
CA GLN A 306 25.53 -26.32 7.99
C GLN A 306 25.89 -24.94 8.58
N GLN A 307 25.78 -24.78 9.89
CA GLN A 307 26.13 -23.56 10.59
C GLN A 307 27.14 -23.82 11.71
N VAL A 308 27.98 -22.83 12.00
CA VAL A 308 28.88 -22.81 13.13
C VAL A 308 29.01 -21.40 13.67
N ILE A 309 28.98 -21.25 14.98
CA ILE A 309 29.23 -19.99 15.66
C ILE A 309 30.69 -19.98 16.11
N ARG A 310 31.45 -19.03 15.62
CA ARG A 310 32.83 -18.80 16.08
C ARG A 310 32.83 -17.76 17.18
N PRO A 311 33.39 -18.05 18.38
CA PRO A 311 33.53 -17.08 19.46
C PRO A 311 34.38 -15.88 19.04
N GLY A 312 34.15 -14.77 19.68
CA GLY A 312 34.98 -13.57 19.54
C GLY A 312 36.44 -13.84 19.94
N ARG A 313 37.36 -13.05 19.44
CA ARG A 313 38.80 -13.26 19.69
C ARG A 313 39.25 -12.73 21.06
N SER A 314 38.57 -11.73 21.57
CA SER A 314 38.87 -11.09 22.84
C SER A 314 37.60 -11.05 23.71
N PRO A 315 37.74 -10.97 25.04
CA PRO A 315 36.63 -10.74 25.92
C PRO A 315 35.90 -9.44 25.51
N GLY A 316 34.61 -9.56 25.14
CA GLY A 316 33.79 -8.45 24.63
C GLY A 316 33.52 -8.49 23.11
N ASP A 317 34.25 -9.25 22.33
CA ASP A 317 33.96 -9.44 20.90
C ASP A 317 32.73 -10.31 20.70
N ALA A 318 31.82 -9.90 19.82
CA ALA A 318 30.64 -10.66 19.51
C ALA A 318 31.00 -11.99 18.78
N ALA A 319 30.32 -13.05 19.14
CA ALA A 319 30.40 -14.31 18.40
C ALA A 319 29.75 -14.12 17.01
N ARG A 320 30.35 -14.74 15.97
CA ARG A 320 29.84 -14.58 14.60
C ARG A 320 29.40 -15.92 14.02
N PRO A 321 28.20 -15.92 13.36
CA PRO A 321 27.74 -17.10 12.64
C PRO A 321 28.47 -17.26 11.30
N PHE A 322 28.75 -18.50 10.95
CA PHE A 322 29.27 -18.91 9.65
C PHE A 322 28.36 -20.01 9.09
N SER A 323 28.12 -19.96 7.80
CA SER A 323 27.32 -20.95 7.08
C SER A 323 28.14 -21.59 5.96
N LEU A 324 27.81 -22.83 5.68
CA LEU A 324 28.34 -23.54 4.51
C LEU A 324 27.54 -23.09 3.30
N VAL A 325 28.17 -22.34 2.41
CA VAL A 325 27.57 -21.73 1.21
C VAL A 325 28.06 -22.44 -0.06
N THR A 326 27.22 -22.43 -1.09
CA THR A 326 27.57 -22.90 -2.43
C THR A 326 27.97 -21.72 -3.29
N LEU A 327 29.09 -21.84 -4.02
CA LEU A 327 29.62 -20.80 -4.90
C LEU A 327 28.79 -20.68 -6.17
N GLY A 328 28.37 -19.46 -6.52
CA GLY A 328 27.60 -19.15 -7.72
C GLY A 328 28.47 -18.96 -8.97
N ARG A 329 29.77 -18.83 -8.83
CA ARG A 329 30.76 -18.74 -9.93
C ARG A 329 32.12 -19.31 -9.53
N ASP A 330 33.00 -19.52 -10.50
CA ASP A 330 34.39 -19.99 -10.26
C ASP A 330 35.20 -18.98 -9.44
N LYS A 331 36.04 -19.47 -8.56
CA LYS A 331 36.97 -18.67 -7.74
C LYS A 331 38.29 -19.41 -7.51
N ASP A 332 39.38 -18.91 -8.08
CA ASP A 332 40.70 -19.51 -8.02
C ASP A 332 40.69 -21.00 -8.48
N THR A 333 40.95 -21.93 -7.58
CA THR A 333 40.88 -23.37 -7.86
C THR A 333 39.49 -23.98 -7.65
N LEU A 334 38.58 -23.22 -7.02
CA LEU A 334 37.21 -23.65 -6.75
C LEU A 334 36.30 -23.39 -7.94
N LYS A 335 35.37 -24.30 -8.15
CA LYS A 335 34.37 -24.21 -9.24
C LYS A 335 33.02 -23.78 -8.73
N LYS A 336 32.21 -23.21 -9.65
CA LYS A 336 30.79 -23.01 -9.39
C LYS A 336 30.15 -24.30 -8.91
N GLY A 337 29.41 -24.24 -7.79
CA GLY A 337 28.83 -25.39 -7.13
C GLY A 337 29.65 -25.95 -5.97
N ASP A 338 30.95 -25.61 -5.85
CA ASP A 338 31.75 -25.95 -4.69
C ASP A 338 31.22 -25.27 -3.43
N ARG A 339 31.46 -25.91 -2.28
CA ARG A 339 30.96 -25.44 -0.98
C ARG A 339 32.10 -24.98 -0.08
N VAL A 340 31.91 -23.80 0.50
CA VAL A 340 32.87 -23.18 1.42
C VAL A 340 32.15 -22.58 2.62
N TRP A 341 32.85 -22.39 3.71
CA TRP A 341 32.30 -21.69 4.87
C TRP A 341 32.60 -20.19 4.81
N VAL A 342 31.57 -19.36 5.00
CA VAL A 342 31.70 -17.90 5.08
C VAL A 342 30.91 -17.37 6.25
N VAL A 343 31.27 -16.18 6.70
CA VAL A 343 30.49 -15.45 7.70
C VAL A 343 29.13 -15.12 7.13
N SER A 344 28.05 -15.38 7.90
CA SER A 344 26.65 -15.33 7.42
C SER A 344 25.74 -14.44 8.28
N ASP A 345 26.33 -13.50 9.03
CA ASP A 345 25.53 -12.46 9.70
C ASP A 345 24.93 -11.46 8.69
N GLY A 346 23.95 -10.66 9.14
CA GLY A 346 23.24 -9.70 8.32
C GLY A 346 24.10 -8.58 7.72
N ASP A 347 25.31 -8.37 8.28
CA ASP A 347 26.27 -7.38 7.79
C ASP A 347 27.22 -7.95 6.73
N SER A 348 27.23 -9.26 6.54
CA SER A 348 28.20 -9.95 5.69
C SER A 348 27.60 -10.45 4.38
N LEU A 349 26.35 -10.89 4.39
CA LEU A 349 25.64 -11.40 3.24
C LEU A 349 24.42 -10.52 2.95
N THR A 350 24.26 -10.13 1.69
CA THR A 350 23.07 -9.44 1.21
C THR A 350 22.20 -10.47 0.50
N PRO A 351 20.98 -10.76 0.98
CA PRO A 351 20.05 -11.60 0.23
C PRO A 351 19.80 -10.99 -1.15
N VAL A 352 19.98 -11.80 -2.18
CA VAL A 352 19.62 -11.44 -3.54
C VAL A 352 18.29 -12.09 -3.81
N ALA A 353 17.29 -11.31 -4.17
CA ALA A 353 16.09 -11.88 -4.77
C ALA A 353 16.56 -12.75 -5.94
N PRO A 354 16.08 -14.02 -6.06
CA PRO A 354 16.57 -14.92 -7.08
C PRO A 354 16.51 -14.23 -8.42
N ALA A 355 17.68 -14.07 -9.06
CA ALA A 355 17.72 -13.65 -10.44
C ALA A 355 16.92 -14.68 -11.22
N ALA A 356 15.93 -14.24 -11.97
CA ALA A 356 15.12 -15.09 -12.83
C ALA A 356 16.07 -15.82 -13.79
N SER A 357 16.47 -17.02 -13.40
CA SER A 357 17.29 -17.84 -14.27
C SER A 357 16.39 -18.42 -15.35
N GLY A 358 16.27 -17.70 -16.47
CA GLY A 358 15.94 -18.27 -17.76
C GLY A 358 14.50 -18.70 -18.05
N SER A 359 13.56 -18.65 -17.11
CA SER A 359 12.15 -18.91 -17.41
C SER A 359 11.33 -17.63 -17.21
N GLU A 360 10.75 -17.16 -18.29
CA GLU A 360 9.81 -16.04 -18.25
C GLU A 360 8.54 -16.45 -17.47
N PRO A 361 7.83 -15.49 -16.83
CA PRO A 361 6.49 -15.72 -16.30
C PRO A 361 5.54 -16.28 -17.38
N VAL A 362 4.49 -16.96 -16.97
CA VAL A 362 3.37 -17.25 -17.87
C VAL A 362 2.70 -15.92 -18.15
N PHE A 363 2.82 -15.42 -19.38
CA PHE A 363 2.24 -14.15 -19.77
C PHE A 363 0.86 -14.33 -20.41
N ASN A 364 0.02 -13.33 -20.21
CA ASN A 364 -1.29 -13.13 -20.83
C ASN A 364 -2.37 -14.18 -20.46
N ASP A 365 -2.02 -15.20 -19.71
CA ASP A 365 -2.93 -16.26 -19.27
C ASP A 365 -3.29 -16.14 -17.79
N VAL A 366 -4.46 -16.63 -17.45
CA VAL A 366 -4.90 -16.78 -16.07
C VAL A 366 -4.16 -17.93 -15.41
N TYR A 367 -3.40 -17.61 -14.37
CA TYR A 367 -2.65 -18.57 -13.59
C TYR A 367 -3.21 -18.69 -12.17
N VAL A 368 -3.45 -19.93 -11.73
CA VAL A 368 -3.80 -20.28 -10.35
C VAL A 368 -2.63 -21.09 -9.80
N PRO A 369 -1.90 -20.58 -8.81
CA PRO A 369 -0.73 -21.28 -8.26
C PRO A 369 -1.16 -22.55 -7.50
N PRO A 370 -0.40 -23.63 -7.59
CA PRO A 370 -0.68 -24.85 -6.82
C PRO A 370 -0.57 -24.63 -5.31
N VAL A 371 0.23 -23.66 -4.89
CA VAL A 371 0.34 -23.18 -3.51
C VAL A 371 0.13 -21.67 -3.53
N PRO A 372 -0.87 -21.14 -2.81
CA PRO A 372 -1.09 -19.71 -2.71
C PRO A 372 0.13 -18.94 -2.21
N VAL A 373 0.28 -17.72 -2.68
CA VAL A 373 1.41 -16.85 -2.30
C VAL A 373 0.99 -15.94 -1.17
N THR A 374 1.58 -16.10 0.01
CA THR A 374 1.32 -15.23 1.16
C THR A 374 1.75 -13.80 0.86
N VAL A 375 0.88 -12.84 1.19
CA VAL A 375 1.11 -11.41 1.11
C VAL A 375 0.61 -10.72 2.36
N SER A 376 1.24 -9.60 2.71
CA SER A 376 0.86 -8.79 3.85
C SER A 376 0.19 -7.49 3.42
N ALA A 377 -0.62 -6.93 4.30
CA ALA A 377 -1.17 -5.59 4.12
C ALA A 377 -0.05 -4.57 3.88
N GLY A 378 -0.17 -3.79 2.80
CA GLY A 378 0.84 -2.83 2.39
C GLY A 378 1.90 -3.34 1.40
N ASP A 379 1.93 -4.64 1.11
CA ASP A 379 2.86 -5.21 0.12
C ASP A 379 2.62 -4.66 -1.29
N ASN A 380 3.69 -4.57 -2.05
CA ASN A 380 3.68 -4.10 -3.43
C ASN A 380 2.98 -5.11 -4.37
N LEU A 381 1.84 -4.74 -4.92
CA LEU A 381 1.11 -5.53 -5.92
C LEU A 381 1.39 -5.10 -7.36
N GLY A 382 2.00 -3.95 -7.58
CA GLY A 382 2.28 -3.37 -8.89
C GLY A 382 2.00 -1.88 -8.90
N HIS A 383 1.97 -1.29 -10.09
CA HIS A 383 1.65 0.12 -10.33
C HIS A 383 0.40 0.22 -11.19
N MET A 384 -0.21 1.39 -11.25
CA MET A 384 -1.32 1.65 -12.18
C MET A 384 -0.89 1.40 -13.62
N GLY A 385 -1.71 0.69 -14.38
CA GLY A 385 -1.52 0.49 -15.80
C GLY A 385 -2.09 1.63 -16.64
N PHE A 386 -1.52 1.81 -17.81
CA PHE A 386 -2.03 2.74 -18.80
C PHE A 386 -3.34 2.22 -19.41
N TYR A 387 -4.28 3.14 -19.64
CA TYR A 387 -5.59 2.83 -20.16
C TYR A 387 -6.09 3.96 -21.08
N GLN A 388 -6.65 3.61 -22.22
CA GLN A 388 -7.23 4.56 -23.16
C GLN A 388 -8.71 4.31 -23.36
N LEU A 389 -9.47 5.39 -23.40
CA LEU A 389 -10.90 5.42 -23.67
C LEU A 389 -11.15 6.16 -24.98
N PRO A 390 -12.10 5.69 -25.80
CA PRO A 390 -12.52 6.46 -26.98
C PRO A 390 -13.29 7.71 -26.53
N GLU A 391 -13.06 8.80 -27.24
CA GLU A 391 -13.84 10.02 -27.16
C GLU A 391 -14.39 10.37 -28.54
N GLU A 392 -15.33 11.29 -28.61
CA GLU A 392 -15.97 11.68 -29.87
C GLU A 392 -14.95 12.11 -30.93
N ASN A 393 -13.96 12.91 -30.54
CA ASN A 393 -12.90 13.42 -31.41
C ASN A 393 -11.50 12.98 -30.95
N GLY A 394 -11.29 11.68 -30.74
CA GLY A 394 -10.00 11.16 -30.35
C GLY A 394 -10.07 10.14 -29.23
N LYS A 395 -9.10 10.16 -28.33
CA LYS A 395 -8.99 9.26 -27.22
C LYS A 395 -8.45 9.94 -25.98
N ARG A 396 -8.92 9.52 -24.82
CA ARG A 396 -8.43 9.97 -23.52
C ARG A 396 -7.52 8.90 -22.93
N SER A 397 -6.34 9.31 -22.52
CA SER A 397 -5.34 8.45 -21.88
C SER A 397 -5.31 8.68 -20.38
N ARG A 398 -5.22 7.59 -19.59
CA ARG A 398 -5.10 7.59 -18.14
C ARG A 398 -4.24 6.45 -17.65
N TYR A 399 -3.79 6.55 -16.40
CA TYR A 399 -3.32 5.42 -15.62
C TYR A 399 -4.39 5.10 -14.57
N GLN A 400 -4.69 3.83 -14.39
CA GLN A 400 -5.70 3.42 -13.41
C GLN A 400 -5.39 2.06 -12.81
N VAL A 401 -5.98 1.81 -11.66
CA VAL A 401 -6.22 0.49 -11.09
C VAL A 401 -7.71 0.35 -10.79
N HIS A 402 -8.28 -0.79 -11.12
CA HIS A 402 -9.62 -1.20 -10.72
C HIS A 402 -9.50 -2.11 -9.49
N ILE A 403 -10.25 -1.81 -8.42
CA ILE A 403 -10.20 -2.56 -7.16
C ILE A 403 -11.60 -2.99 -6.78
N GLU A 404 -11.77 -4.31 -6.48
CA GLU A 404 -13.00 -4.86 -5.92
C GLU A 404 -12.75 -5.56 -4.60
N CYS A 405 -13.80 -5.66 -3.79
CA CYS A 405 -13.87 -6.51 -2.63
C CYS A 405 -15.08 -7.45 -2.78
N LEU A 406 -14.82 -8.76 -2.76
CA LEU A 406 -15.80 -9.78 -3.12
C LEU A 406 -15.93 -10.84 -2.03
N SER A 407 -17.11 -11.44 -1.86
CA SER A 407 -17.28 -12.61 -1.00
C SER A 407 -18.34 -13.56 -1.57
N MET A 408 -18.16 -14.86 -1.31
CA MET A 408 -19.19 -15.89 -1.59
C MET A 408 -19.91 -16.32 -0.32
N ASP A 409 -19.47 -15.85 0.84
CA ASP A 409 -20.06 -16.18 2.14
C ASP A 409 -21.39 -15.43 2.36
N ASP A 410 -22.14 -15.85 3.36
CA ASP A 410 -23.42 -15.25 3.72
C ASP A 410 -23.22 -13.86 4.36
N MET A 411 -23.24 -12.82 3.53
CA MET A 411 -23.08 -11.44 3.97
C MET A 411 -24.29 -10.93 4.77
N GLU A 412 -25.50 -11.43 4.50
CA GLU A 412 -26.70 -11.07 5.26
C GLU A 412 -26.55 -11.49 6.72
N LYS A 413 -25.98 -12.69 6.94
CA LYS A 413 -25.66 -13.18 8.27
C LYS A 413 -24.45 -12.45 8.86
N PHE A 414 -23.37 -12.26 8.09
CA PHE A 414 -22.12 -11.71 8.61
C PHE A 414 -22.29 -10.29 9.19
N ILE A 415 -23.06 -9.41 8.53
CA ILE A 415 -23.23 -8.03 8.96
C ILE A 415 -23.95 -7.90 10.29
N THR A 416 -24.73 -8.90 10.72
CA THR A 416 -25.47 -8.90 12.01
C THR A 416 -24.61 -9.27 13.22
N ASN A 417 -23.31 -9.52 13.01
CA ASN A 417 -22.38 -9.93 14.08
C ASN A 417 -22.83 -11.20 14.84
N PRO A 418 -23.07 -12.33 14.16
CA PRO A 418 -23.64 -13.54 14.77
C PRO A 418 -22.76 -14.11 15.89
N GLY A 419 -21.45 -13.84 15.82
CA GLY A 419 -20.48 -14.25 16.83
C GLY A 419 -20.37 -13.32 18.02
N LYS A 420 -21.15 -12.23 18.10
CA LYS A 420 -21.11 -11.22 19.16
C LYS A 420 -19.71 -10.65 19.42
N ALA A 421 -18.92 -10.53 18.37
CA ALA A 421 -17.57 -10.00 18.47
C ALA A 421 -17.58 -8.55 18.96
N GLY A 422 -16.78 -8.25 19.99
CA GLY A 422 -16.60 -6.89 20.54
C GLY A 422 -17.82 -6.28 21.22
N GLU A 423 -18.85 -7.05 21.58
CA GLU A 423 -20.00 -6.54 22.35
C GLU A 423 -19.61 -6.14 23.76
N ASP A 424 -18.60 -6.77 24.32
CA ASP A 424 -18.00 -6.45 25.63
C ASP A 424 -17.16 -5.16 25.61
N ALA A 425 -16.80 -4.68 24.43
CA ALA A 425 -16.01 -3.47 24.22
C ALA A 425 -16.60 -2.63 23.06
N PRO A 426 -17.82 -2.07 23.22
CA PRO A 426 -18.48 -1.34 22.17
C PRO A 426 -17.71 -0.09 21.76
N VAL A 427 -17.70 0.20 20.48
CA VAL A 427 -16.91 1.28 19.88
C VAL A 427 -17.80 2.43 19.42
N TYR A 428 -19.06 2.16 19.12
CA TYR A 428 -19.99 3.13 18.59
C TYR A 428 -21.20 3.32 19.51
N LEU A 429 -21.79 4.48 19.38
CA LEU A 429 -23.09 4.85 19.95
C LEU A 429 -24.03 5.14 18.80
N THR A 430 -25.19 4.49 18.81
CA THR A 430 -26.25 4.72 17.82
C THR A 430 -27.54 5.18 18.49
N TRP A 431 -28.36 5.90 17.74
CA TRP A 431 -29.70 6.31 18.18
C TRP A 431 -30.67 6.33 17.02
N GLN A 432 -31.95 6.32 17.32
CA GLN A 432 -33.05 6.38 16.35
C GLN A 432 -33.62 7.78 16.20
N THR A 433 -34.39 8.00 15.14
CA THR A 433 -35.22 9.19 14.97
C THR A 433 -36.26 9.33 16.08
N ASP A 434 -36.77 10.53 16.30
CA ASP A 434 -37.83 10.85 17.27
C ASP A 434 -37.47 10.59 18.75
N ALA A 435 -36.20 10.35 19.09
CA ALA A 435 -35.74 10.28 20.45
C ALA A 435 -35.73 11.66 21.12
N SER A 436 -36.32 11.78 22.35
CA SER A 436 -36.40 13.06 23.06
C SER A 436 -35.03 13.54 23.50
N LEU A 437 -34.73 14.80 23.17
CA LEU A 437 -33.50 15.47 23.55
C LEU A 437 -33.63 16.17 24.89
N PHE A 438 -32.57 16.14 25.66
CA PHE A 438 -32.41 16.81 26.92
C PHE A 438 -31.42 17.98 26.81
N ASP A 439 -31.64 19.00 27.60
CA ASP A 439 -30.74 20.15 27.73
C ASP A 439 -30.15 20.17 29.15
N LYS A 440 -28.93 20.70 29.29
CA LYS A 440 -28.26 20.83 30.56
C LYS A 440 -28.74 22.08 31.28
N GLY A 441 -29.48 21.92 32.36
CA GLY A 441 -29.98 23.00 33.24
C GLY A 441 -29.10 23.21 34.46
N GLU A 442 -29.43 24.20 35.28
CA GLU A 442 -28.72 24.54 36.54
C GLU A 442 -28.81 23.42 37.62
N GLN A 443 -29.90 22.65 37.60
CA GLN A 443 -30.17 21.58 38.57
C GLN A 443 -30.10 20.17 37.97
N GLY A 444 -29.45 19.99 36.86
CA GLY A 444 -29.29 18.72 36.15
C GLY A 444 -29.88 18.70 34.77
N MET A 445 -30.12 17.51 34.23
CA MET A 445 -30.61 17.32 32.86
C MET A 445 -32.14 17.50 32.81
N VAL A 446 -32.60 18.35 31.89
CA VAL A 446 -34.03 18.69 31.73
C VAL A 446 -34.51 18.23 30.37
N ALA A 447 -35.67 17.57 30.32
CA ALA A 447 -36.28 17.16 29.04
C ALA A 447 -36.65 18.38 28.21
N GLY A 448 -36.12 18.44 26.98
CA GLY A 448 -36.46 19.47 26.00
C GLY A 448 -37.69 19.07 25.17
N GLU A 449 -38.22 20.04 24.41
CA GLU A 449 -39.28 19.76 23.42
C GLU A 449 -38.74 19.19 22.11
N ARG A 450 -37.42 19.25 21.93
CA ARG A 450 -36.73 18.80 20.70
C ARG A 450 -36.60 17.28 20.68
N LYS A 451 -36.62 16.74 19.49
CA LYS A 451 -36.37 15.33 19.21
C LYS A 451 -35.31 15.18 18.13
N THR A 452 -34.68 14.02 18.07
CA THR A 452 -33.75 13.67 17.00
C THR A 452 -34.47 13.64 15.66
N ARG A 453 -33.91 14.31 14.66
CA ARG A 453 -34.47 14.37 13.28
C ARG A 453 -34.10 13.16 12.46
N ALA A 454 -32.95 12.56 12.75
CA ALA A 454 -32.43 11.40 12.04
C ALA A 454 -31.79 10.41 13.02
N SER A 455 -31.71 9.15 12.64
CA SER A 455 -30.82 8.18 13.28
C SER A 455 -29.36 8.58 13.05
N GLY A 456 -28.46 8.19 13.94
CA GLY A 456 -27.05 8.51 13.79
C GLY A 456 -26.13 7.50 14.45
N VAL A 457 -24.85 7.62 14.10
CA VAL A 457 -23.75 6.80 14.63
C VAL A 457 -22.59 7.72 14.99
N LEU A 458 -22.10 7.62 16.20
CA LEU A 458 -20.89 8.32 16.65
C LEU A 458 -19.89 7.35 17.27
N THR A 459 -18.61 7.68 17.20
CA THR A 459 -17.57 6.92 17.93
C THR A 459 -17.73 7.20 19.43
N LEU A 460 -18.06 6.19 20.21
CA LEU A 460 -18.37 6.31 21.64
C LEU A 460 -17.29 7.06 22.43
N ALA A 461 -16.01 6.81 22.13
CA ALA A 461 -14.89 7.48 22.80
C ALA A 461 -14.87 9.03 22.61
N ASN A 462 -15.50 9.53 21.56
CA ASN A 462 -15.52 10.95 21.21
C ASN A 462 -16.83 11.65 21.66
N VAL A 463 -17.79 10.90 22.21
CA VAL A 463 -19.08 11.45 22.64
C VAL A 463 -18.97 11.92 24.09
N PRO A 464 -19.20 13.21 24.37
CA PRO A 464 -19.26 13.69 25.75
C PRO A 464 -20.34 12.96 26.55
N GLY A 465 -20.01 12.52 27.74
CA GLY A 465 -20.92 11.86 28.64
C GLY A 465 -21.06 12.61 29.98
N VAL A 466 -22.27 12.61 30.56
CA VAL A 466 -22.53 13.17 31.90
C VAL A 466 -23.27 12.16 32.77
N ASP A 467 -23.16 12.34 34.07
CA ASP A 467 -23.96 11.58 35.04
C ASP A 467 -25.42 12.08 35.11
N ALA A 468 -26.24 11.50 35.97
CA ALA A 468 -27.64 11.90 36.14
C ALA A 468 -27.79 13.36 36.63
N GLY A 469 -26.81 13.90 37.32
CA GLY A 469 -26.76 15.28 37.77
C GLY A 469 -26.23 16.28 36.74
N GLY A 470 -25.81 15.81 35.53
CA GLY A 470 -25.24 16.65 34.50
C GLY A 470 -23.76 16.95 34.68
N ASN A 471 -23.03 16.26 35.57
CA ASN A 471 -21.61 16.44 35.74
C ASN A 471 -20.84 15.66 34.66
N THR A 472 -19.83 16.30 34.07
CA THR A 472 -18.99 15.71 33.05
C THR A 472 -18.19 14.53 33.62
N LEU A 473 -18.21 13.41 32.90
CA LEU A 473 -17.48 12.19 33.27
C LEU A 473 -16.14 12.14 32.53
N THR A 474 -15.14 11.57 33.19
CA THR A 474 -13.81 11.27 32.60
C THR A 474 -13.85 10.04 31.68
N SER A 475 -14.84 9.15 31.92
CA SER A 475 -15.13 8.02 31.02
C SER A 475 -16.63 8.05 30.71
N ASN A 476 -16.96 7.97 29.44
CA ASN A 476 -18.36 7.98 28.97
C ASN A 476 -18.98 6.57 28.86
N GLN A 477 -18.29 5.54 29.31
CA GLN A 477 -18.79 4.16 29.22
C GLN A 477 -20.11 3.96 29.97
N ASP A 478 -20.26 4.61 31.13
CA ASP A 478 -21.41 4.50 31.98
C ASP A 478 -22.13 5.85 32.19
N ALA A 479 -22.08 6.71 31.18
CA ALA A 479 -22.78 8.00 31.22
C ALA A 479 -24.30 7.80 31.29
N ALA A 480 -24.99 8.66 32.06
CA ALA A 480 -26.43 8.71 32.08
C ALA A 480 -27.03 9.40 30.86
N TYR A 481 -26.28 10.37 30.29
CA TYR A 481 -26.63 11.09 29.08
C TYR A 481 -25.42 11.26 28.18
N TYR A 482 -25.65 11.24 26.88
CA TYR A 482 -24.67 11.37 25.82
C TYR A 482 -25.00 12.57 24.94
N GLN A 483 -24.02 13.46 24.72
CA GLN A 483 -24.19 14.57 23.80
C GLN A 483 -24.09 14.12 22.36
N ILE A 484 -25.07 14.42 21.53
CA ILE A 484 -25.06 14.06 20.13
C ILE A 484 -24.88 15.29 19.23
N CYS A 485 -24.13 15.11 18.16
CA CYS A 485 -23.95 16.09 17.08
C CYS A 485 -24.53 15.48 15.78
N PRO A 486 -25.11 16.32 14.90
CA PRO A 486 -25.13 17.78 14.88
C PRO A 486 -26.32 18.44 15.62
N GLU A 487 -27.16 17.66 16.26
CA GLU A 487 -28.45 18.15 16.82
C GLU A 487 -28.29 18.95 18.13
N ASP A 488 -27.07 19.00 18.65
CA ASP A 488 -26.70 19.75 19.86
C ASP A 488 -27.66 19.54 21.03
N GLY A 489 -27.83 18.30 21.44
CA GLY A 489 -28.68 17.88 22.54
C GLY A 489 -28.12 16.64 23.23
N TRP A 490 -28.76 16.25 24.34
CA TRP A 490 -28.35 15.10 25.12
C TRP A 490 -29.39 13.99 25.03
N LEU A 491 -28.94 12.77 24.78
CA LEU A 491 -29.79 11.57 24.81
C LEU A 491 -29.55 10.77 26.12
N PRO A 492 -30.62 10.35 26.81
CA PRO A 492 -30.44 9.44 27.92
C PRO A 492 -29.89 8.09 27.48
N ALA A 493 -29.17 7.42 28.37
CA ALA A 493 -28.57 6.09 28.08
C ALA A 493 -29.58 5.06 27.57
N ALA A 494 -30.86 5.17 28.00
CA ALA A 494 -31.94 4.30 27.52
C ALA A 494 -32.36 4.55 26.05
N SER A 495 -32.03 5.71 25.47
CA SER A 495 -32.38 6.10 24.10
C SER A 495 -31.24 5.88 23.13
N VAL A 496 -30.11 5.33 23.56
CA VAL A 496 -28.95 5.04 22.75
C VAL A 496 -28.57 3.56 22.85
N LYS A 497 -27.94 3.06 21.81
CA LYS A 497 -27.38 1.70 21.79
C LYS A 497 -25.87 1.77 21.62
N LYS A 498 -25.15 1.05 22.48
CA LYS A 498 -23.69 0.86 22.34
C LYS A 498 -23.45 -0.34 21.43
N VAL A 499 -22.68 -0.13 20.39
CA VAL A 499 -22.58 -1.07 19.26
C VAL A 499 -21.13 -1.46 19.02
N SER A 500 -20.92 -2.75 18.77
CA SER A 500 -19.64 -3.28 18.30
C SER A 500 -19.32 -2.79 16.90
N GLN A 501 -18.03 -2.64 16.57
CA GLN A 501 -17.62 -2.34 15.19
C GLN A 501 -17.98 -3.45 14.19
N TYR A 502 -18.25 -4.66 14.64
CA TYR A 502 -18.59 -5.81 13.79
C TYR A 502 -20.10 -5.99 13.57
N ALA A 503 -20.94 -5.26 14.27
CA ALA A 503 -22.39 -5.20 14.02
C ALA A 503 -22.63 -4.19 12.87
N LEU A 504 -22.29 -4.57 11.64
CA LEU A 504 -22.25 -3.67 10.50
C LEU A 504 -23.63 -3.16 10.11
N ASP A 505 -24.68 -3.97 10.28
CA ASP A 505 -26.08 -3.57 10.09
C ASP A 505 -26.47 -2.39 10.97
N GLU A 506 -26.09 -2.42 12.22
CA GLU A 506 -26.31 -1.31 13.17
C GLU A 506 -25.48 -0.06 12.81
N LEU A 507 -24.44 -0.22 12.03
CA LEU A 507 -23.60 0.87 11.50
C LEU A 507 -24.07 1.37 10.14
N GLY A 508 -25.23 0.89 9.66
CA GLY A 508 -25.87 1.34 8.44
C GLY A 508 -25.42 0.59 7.18
N PHE A 509 -24.75 -0.55 7.30
CA PHE A 509 -24.55 -1.45 6.17
C PHE A 509 -25.85 -2.18 5.85
N VAL A 510 -26.14 -2.30 4.57
CA VAL A 510 -27.32 -2.98 4.06
C VAL A 510 -26.94 -3.92 2.93
N THR A 511 -27.65 -5.04 2.81
CA THR A 511 -27.48 -6.02 1.75
C THR A 511 -28.55 -5.87 0.67
N LEU A 512 -28.13 -5.98 -0.58
CA LEU A 512 -29.01 -6.07 -1.74
C LEU A 512 -28.82 -7.46 -2.37
N ASN A 513 -29.79 -8.35 -2.17
CA ASN A 513 -29.66 -9.76 -2.54
C ASN A 513 -30.29 -10.12 -3.89
N LYS A 514 -30.68 -9.18 -4.72
CA LYS A 514 -31.22 -9.50 -6.04
C LYS A 514 -30.74 -8.51 -7.07
N ALA A 515 -30.12 -9.10 -8.08
CA ALA A 515 -29.60 -8.37 -9.22
C ALA A 515 -30.65 -8.28 -10.34
N PRO A 516 -30.60 -7.23 -11.16
CA PRO A 516 -31.22 -7.21 -12.48
C PRO A 516 -30.72 -8.39 -13.32
N ALA A 517 -31.55 -8.83 -14.29
CA ALA A 517 -31.16 -9.90 -15.22
C ALA A 517 -30.21 -9.43 -16.34
N SER A 518 -29.46 -8.35 -16.13
CA SER A 518 -28.56 -7.76 -17.10
C SER A 518 -27.49 -6.94 -16.38
N PHE A 519 -26.32 -6.78 -16.99
CA PHE A 519 -25.30 -5.78 -16.59
C PHE A 519 -25.72 -4.35 -16.93
N ASP A 520 -26.70 -4.21 -17.82
CA ASP A 520 -27.36 -2.95 -18.06
C ASP A 520 -28.32 -2.67 -16.91
N LEU A 521 -27.92 -1.80 -16.00
CA LEU A 521 -28.80 -1.27 -14.96
C LEU A 521 -29.88 -0.37 -15.54
N ILE A 522 -29.78 -0.12 -16.83
CA ILE A 522 -30.58 0.78 -17.63
C ILE A 522 -31.29 -0.06 -18.69
N ASP A 523 -32.44 -0.54 -18.45
CA ASP A 523 -33.22 -1.27 -19.42
C ASP A 523 -33.55 -0.43 -20.68
N GLY A 524 -32.61 -0.40 -21.65
CA GLY A 524 -32.80 0.24 -22.95
C GLY A 524 -32.41 1.71 -23.04
N VAL A 525 -31.12 2.02 -22.94
CA VAL A 525 -30.57 3.34 -23.26
C VAL A 525 -31.06 3.81 -24.61
N LYS A 526 -31.85 4.86 -24.58
CA LYS A 526 -32.46 5.38 -25.80
C LYS A 526 -31.61 6.46 -26.49
N GLN A 527 -30.60 7.00 -25.83
CA GLN A 527 -29.70 8.00 -26.42
C GLN A 527 -28.33 8.02 -25.75
N PRO A 528 -27.21 7.90 -26.51
CA PRO A 528 -25.84 7.91 -25.97
C PRO A 528 -25.45 9.21 -25.26
N ASP A 529 -26.13 10.32 -25.60
CA ASP A 529 -25.77 11.67 -25.13
C ASP A 529 -26.28 11.99 -23.70
N ASN A 530 -27.05 11.11 -23.10
CA ASN A 530 -27.63 11.33 -21.79
C ASN A 530 -27.44 10.12 -20.88
N VAL A 531 -26.20 9.65 -20.86
CA VAL A 531 -25.77 8.40 -20.25
C VAL A 531 -26.20 8.28 -18.80
N VAL A 532 -26.00 9.35 -18.01
CA VAL A 532 -26.31 9.32 -16.58
C VAL A 532 -27.81 9.38 -16.33
N LYS A 533 -28.55 10.16 -17.08
CA LYS A 533 -30.01 10.21 -17.00
C LYS A 533 -30.63 8.85 -17.36
N GLY A 534 -30.09 8.21 -18.40
CA GLY A 534 -30.46 6.85 -18.75
C GLY A 534 -30.22 5.87 -17.60
N ILE A 535 -29.04 5.91 -16.94
CA ILE A 535 -28.66 5.07 -15.78
C ILE A 535 -29.73 5.11 -14.70
N LEU A 536 -30.13 6.30 -14.35
CA LEU A 536 -30.95 6.54 -13.20
C LEU A 536 -32.44 6.30 -13.49
N GLU A 537 -32.90 6.65 -14.69
CA GLU A 537 -34.28 6.32 -15.14
C GLU A 537 -34.56 4.83 -15.13
N GLN A 538 -33.58 4.01 -15.24
CA GLN A 538 -33.79 2.56 -15.32
C GLN A 538 -33.53 1.79 -14.03
N LEU A 539 -32.67 2.29 -13.14
CA LEU A 539 -32.74 1.90 -11.74
C LEU A 539 -34.17 2.14 -11.22
N TYR A 540 -34.79 3.26 -11.61
CA TYR A 540 -36.17 3.57 -11.26
C TYR A 540 -37.18 2.59 -11.90
N LYS A 541 -37.03 2.25 -13.18
CA LYS A 541 -37.87 1.25 -13.83
C LYS A 541 -37.70 -0.14 -13.25
N ALA A 542 -36.46 -0.56 -13.01
CA ALA A 542 -36.17 -1.82 -12.35
C ALA A 542 -36.81 -1.89 -10.96
N ALA A 543 -36.69 -0.80 -10.17
CA ALA A 543 -37.37 -0.72 -8.88
C ALA A 543 -38.93 -0.70 -9.02
N GLN A 544 -39.49 -0.07 -10.04
CA GLN A 544 -40.92 -0.12 -10.32
C GLN A 544 -41.39 -1.48 -10.78
N GLU A 545 -40.62 -2.20 -11.57
CA GLU A 545 -40.92 -3.58 -12.00
C GLU A 545 -40.80 -4.56 -10.84
N GLU A 546 -39.83 -4.41 -9.96
CA GLU A 546 -39.74 -5.17 -8.72
C GLU A 546 -40.88 -4.87 -7.74
N ASN A 547 -41.49 -3.73 -7.81
CA ASN A 547 -42.75 -3.43 -7.10
C ASN A 547 -43.90 -4.40 -7.47
N ARG A 548 -43.79 -5.09 -8.60
CA ARG A 548 -44.75 -6.11 -9.06
C ARG A 548 -44.43 -7.52 -8.61
N ILE A 549 -43.22 -7.73 -8.04
CA ILE A 549 -42.79 -9.04 -7.56
C ILE A 549 -43.12 -9.17 -6.07
N THR A 550 -43.65 -10.34 -5.69
CA THR A 550 -44.22 -10.65 -4.38
C THR A 550 -43.24 -10.69 -3.19
N HIS A 551 -41.91 -10.45 -3.38
CA HIS A 551 -40.95 -10.45 -2.31
C HIS A 551 -40.63 -9.02 -1.78
N VAL A 552 -41.24 -8.71 -0.65
CA VAL A 552 -41.18 -7.40 0.04
C VAL A 552 -39.77 -6.91 0.33
N LEU A 553 -38.81 -7.78 0.67
CA LEU A 553 -37.43 -7.40 0.98
C LEU A 553 -36.64 -6.89 -0.24
N ASN A 554 -36.82 -7.52 -1.40
CA ASN A 554 -36.15 -7.11 -2.64
C ASN A 554 -36.62 -5.74 -3.14
N LYS A 555 -37.93 -5.48 -2.99
CA LYS A 555 -38.56 -4.21 -3.31
C LYS A 555 -37.98 -3.05 -2.52
N TYR A 556 -37.75 -3.22 -1.22
CA TYR A 556 -37.22 -2.20 -0.33
C TYR A 556 -35.78 -1.83 -0.68
N ASN A 557 -34.97 -2.76 -1.09
CA ASN A 557 -33.55 -2.56 -1.28
C ASN A 557 -33.23 -1.68 -2.50
N TYR A 558 -33.88 -1.93 -3.64
CA TYR A 558 -33.72 -1.10 -4.83
C TYR A 558 -34.39 0.26 -4.67
N GLN A 559 -35.54 0.31 -4.05
CA GLN A 559 -36.23 1.56 -3.77
C GLN A 559 -35.41 2.44 -2.84
N TRP A 560 -34.74 1.85 -1.86
CA TRP A 560 -33.86 2.58 -0.94
C TRP A 560 -32.60 3.14 -1.65
N LEU A 561 -32.02 2.40 -2.58
CA LEU A 561 -30.94 2.89 -3.43
C LEU A 561 -31.38 4.10 -4.27
N LEU A 562 -32.56 4.01 -4.85
CA LEU A 562 -33.13 5.09 -5.65
C LEU A 562 -33.42 6.35 -4.83
N GLU A 563 -34.06 6.20 -3.65
CA GLU A 563 -34.31 7.30 -2.73
C GLU A 563 -33.04 8.01 -2.23
N MET A 564 -31.91 7.30 -2.21
CA MET A 564 -30.62 7.94 -1.88
C MET A 564 -30.04 8.75 -3.02
N ILE A 565 -30.36 8.40 -4.25
CA ILE A 565 -29.83 9.09 -5.44
C ILE A 565 -30.79 10.20 -5.89
N ASP A 566 -32.10 9.95 -5.87
CA ASP A 566 -33.14 10.92 -6.19
C ASP A 566 -33.40 11.86 -5.00
N SER A 567 -32.63 12.91 -4.92
CA SER A 567 -32.62 13.83 -3.78
C SER A 567 -33.88 14.71 -3.72
N ASN A 568 -34.52 14.99 -4.86
CA ASN A 568 -35.70 15.80 -4.98
C ASN A 568 -37.00 14.98 -5.04
N ARG A 569 -36.89 13.64 -5.15
CA ARG A 569 -37.99 12.66 -5.23
C ARG A 569 -38.96 12.91 -6.38
N ASP A 570 -38.47 13.40 -7.51
CA ASP A 570 -39.28 13.60 -8.71
C ASP A 570 -39.38 12.34 -9.59
N GLY A 571 -38.68 11.27 -9.22
CA GLY A 571 -38.59 10.01 -9.95
C GLY A 571 -37.74 10.09 -11.22
N HIS A 572 -36.99 11.15 -11.39
CA HIS A 572 -36.09 11.39 -12.50
C HIS A 572 -34.71 11.71 -11.95
N TYR A 573 -33.72 10.95 -12.34
CA TYR A 573 -32.37 11.15 -11.86
C TYR A 573 -31.55 11.95 -12.88
N SER A 574 -30.89 12.96 -12.41
CA SER A 574 -29.98 13.75 -13.22
C SER A 574 -28.52 13.38 -12.95
N GLU A 575 -27.64 13.63 -13.91
CA GLU A 575 -26.19 13.54 -13.70
C GLU A 575 -25.75 14.36 -12.49
N GLN A 576 -26.38 15.49 -12.29
CA GLN A 576 -26.09 16.41 -11.21
C GLN A 576 -26.43 15.80 -9.84
N GLU A 577 -27.54 15.09 -9.73
CA GLU A 577 -27.92 14.39 -8.49
C GLU A 577 -26.98 13.23 -8.17
N TYR A 578 -26.57 12.48 -9.16
CA TYR A 578 -25.59 11.41 -9.00
C TYR A 578 -24.23 11.95 -8.54
N LEU A 579 -23.69 12.97 -9.18
CA LEU A 579 -22.48 13.65 -8.77
C LEU A 579 -22.64 14.27 -7.38
N GLN A 580 -23.80 14.86 -7.09
CA GLN A 580 -24.09 15.41 -5.78
C GLN A 580 -24.16 14.34 -4.69
N ALA A 581 -24.72 13.17 -4.99
CA ALA A 581 -24.72 12.02 -4.07
C ALA A 581 -23.30 11.55 -3.72
N ILE A 582 -22.38 11.53 -4.70
CA ILE A 582 -21.01 11.12 -4.49
C ILE A 582 -20.19 12.20 -3.76
N HIS A 583 -20.41 13.46 -4.09
CA HIS A 583 -19.69 14.57 -3.45
C HIS A 583 -20.27 14.95 -2.08
N ASN A 584 -21.52 14.60 -1.81
CA ASN A 584 -22.10 14.79 -0.48
C ASN A 584 -21.74 13.62 0.43
N ILE A 585 -20.97 13.90 1.47
CA ILE A 585 -20.47 12.91 2.41
C ILE A 585 -21.59 12.02 2.97
N SER A 586 -22.75 12.60 3.29
CA SER A 586 -23.87 11.83 3.87
C SER A 586 -24.44 10.81 2.90
N TYR A 587 -24.62 11.16 1.62
CA TYR A 587 -25.10 10.24 0.60
C TYR A 587 -24.04 9.23 0.18
N ARG A 588 -22.80 9.70 -0.02
CA ARG A 588 -21.66 8.87 -0.34
C ARG A 588 -21.44 7.77 0.70
N ASP A 589 -21.47 8.11 1.97
CA ASP A 589 -21.24 7.15 3.04
C ASP A 589 -22.32 6.07 3.11
N ARG A 590 -23.57 6.41 2.78
CA ARG A 590 -24.67 5.45 2.67
C ARG A 590 -24.48 4.53 1.46
N LEU A 591 -24.16 5.09 0.30
CA LEU A 591 -23.89 4.33 -0.92
C LEU A 591 -22.74 3.33 -0.70
N TYR A 592 -21.66 3.74 -0.04
CA TYR A 592 -20.48 2.90 0.22
C TYR A 592 -20.72 1.81 1.27
N ARG A 593 -21.83 1.84 2.01
CA ARG A 593 -22.27 0.80 2.94
C ARG A 593 -23.27 -0.18 2.33
N ILE A 594 -23.59 -0.04 1.06
CA ILE A 594 -24.40 -1.04 0.36
C ILE A 594 -23.50 -2.21 -0.03
N ILE A 595 -23.95 -3.42 0.29
CA ILE A 595 -23.34 -4.69 -0.08
C ILE A 595 -24.30 -5.37 -1.05
N ALA A 596 -23.90 -5.53 -2.30
CA ALA A 596 -24.78 -6.02 -3.35
C ALA A 596 -24.35 -7.40 -3.86
N LYS A 597 -25.27 -8.35 -3.90
CA LYS A 597 -25.08 -9.64 -4.57
C LYS A 597 -25.47 -9.47 -6.03
N HIS A 598 -24.50 -9.62 -6.92
CA HIS A 598 -24.70 -9.38 -8.34
C HIS A 598 -23.81 -10.30 -9.18
N ALA A 599 -24.27 -10.60 -10.39
CA ALA A 599 -23.44 -11.27 -11.38
C ALA A 599 -22.14 -10.46 -11.62
N SER A 600 -21.00 -11.14 -11.65
CA SER A 600 -19.73 -10.48 -11.93
C SER A 600 -19.49 -10.34 -13.43
N GLU A 601 -19.19 -9.15 -13.87
CA GLU A 601 -18.79 -8.82 -15.24
C GLU A 601 -17.55 -9.57 -15.73
N TRP A 602 -16.74 -10.07 -14.81
CA TRP A 602 -15.51 -10.82 -15.11
C TRP A 602 -15.73 -12.32 -15.28
N TYR A 603 -16.95 -12.82 -14.97
CA TYR A 603 -17.31 -14.24 -15.06
C TYR A 603 -17.94 -14.61 -16.39
N TYR A 604 -18.76 -13.73 -16.95
CA TYR A 604 -19.56 -13.99 -18.13
C TYR A 604 -18.91 -13.47 -19.41
N GLY A 605 -18.94 -14.26 -20.47
CA GLY A 605 -18.41 -13.87 -21.77
C GLY A 605 -19.43 -13.10 -22.61
N LYS A 606 -18.99 -12.55 -23.74
CA LYS A 606 -19.80 -11.75 -24.67
C LYS A 606 -21.06 -12.44 -25.20
N ASP A 607 -21.05 -13.79 -25.27
CA ASP A 607 -22.15 -14.59 -25.78
C ASP A 607 -23.25 -14.85 -24.71
N ASP A 608 -22.97 -14.49 -23.45
CA ASP A 608 -23.92 -14.61 -22.37
C ASP A 608 -25.04 -13.59 -22.50
N LEU A 609 -26.25 -13.97 -22.08
CA LEU A 609 -27.43 -13.11 -22.19
C LEU A 609 -27.28 -11.80 -21.44
N LEU A 610 -26.58 -11.81 -20.31
CA LEU A 610 -26.30 -10.62 -19.50
C LEU A 610 -25.56 -9.55 -20.28
N TRP A 611 -24.53 -9.94 -21.05
CA TRP A 611 -23.78 -9.03 -21.92
C TRP A 611 -24.50 -8.74 -23.23
N LYS A 612 -25.11 -9.76 -23.83
CA LYS A 612 -25.74 -9.65 -25.13
C LYS A 612 -26.85 -8.60 -25.14
N THR A 613 -27.71 -8.60 -24.12
CA THR A 613 -28.77 -7.60 -23.98
C THR A 613 -28.20 -6.18 -23.92
N TYR A 614 -27.15 -5.98 -23.12
CA TYR A 614 -26.46 -4.71 -23.00
C TYR A 614 -25.82 -4.27 -24.32
N LEU A 615 -25.06 -5.15 -24.97
CA LEU A 615 -24.37 -4.84 -26.23
C LEU A 615 -25.36 -4.55 -27.37
N ASP A 616 -26.45 -5.30 -27.47
CA ASP A 616 -27.48 -5.11 -28.52
C ASP A 616 -28.21 -3.76 -28.33
N THR A 617 -28.37 -3.32 -27.09
CA THR A 617 -28.98 -2.02 -26.79
C THR A 617 -28.00 -0.88 -27.03
N LEU A 618 -26.81 -0.95 -26.46
CA LEU A 618 -25.79 0.10 -26.55
C LEU A 618 -25.33 0.35 -27.98
N THR A 619 -25.25 -0.69 -28.80
CA THR A 619 -24.69 -0.64 -30.15
C THR A 619 -25.72 -0.65 -31.27
N ARG A 620 -27.04 -0.53 -30.96
CA ARG A 620 -28.10 -0.55 -31.97
C ARG A 620 -27.87 0.42 -33.10
N ASP A 621 -27.48 1.64 -32.75
CA ASP A 621 -27.24 2.72 -33.70
C ASP A 621 -25.75 2.85 -34.11
N ALA A 622 -24.90 2.00 -33.53
CA ALA A 622 -23.43 2.00 -33.77
C ALA A 622 -22.87 0.58 -33.85
N PRO A 623 -23.25 -0.23 -34.83
CA PRO A 623 -22.92 -1.66 -34.89
C PRO A 623 -21.42 -1.96 -34.96
N LEU A 624 -20.61 -1.04 -35.44
CA LEU A 624 -19.13 -1.18 -35.44
C LEU A 624 -18.56 -1.23 -34.02
N TRP A 625 -19.14 -0.50 -33.09
CA TRP A 625 -18.73 -0.53 -31.69
C TRP A 625 -19.00 -1.89 -31.03
N LYS A 626 -20.00 -2.62 -31.48
CA LYS A 626 -20.30 -3.97 -30.96
C LYS A 626 -19.10 -4.89 -31.12
N THR A 627 -18.53 -4.99 -32.33
CA THR A 627 -17.37 -5.84 -32.58
C THR A 627 -16.17 -5.46 -31.72
N TYR A 628 -15.94 -4.15 -31.55
CA TYR A 628 -14.89 -3.66 -30.67
C TYR A 628 -15.10 -4.08 -29.20
N LEU A 629 -16.32 -3.88 -28.67
CA LEU A 629 -16.66 -4.21 -27.28
C LEU A 629 -16.62 -5.71 -27.03
N GLU A 630 -17.08 -6.53 -27.99
CA GLU A 630 -17.00 -8.00 -27.89
C GLU A 630 -15.55 -8.49 -27.83
N ALA A 631 -14.68 -7.94 -28.66
CA ALA A 631 -13.24 -8.26 -28.61
C ALA A 631 -12.57 -7.81 -27.32
N PHE A 632 -13.03 -6.70 -26.73
CA PHE A 632 -12.55 -6.22 -25.43
C PHE A 632 -13.01 -7.13 -24.29
N LEU A 633 -14.28 -7.55 -24.28
CA LEU A 633 -14.84 -8.46 -23.28
C LEU A 633 -14.12 -9.81 -23.25
N ASP A 634 -13.79 -10.37 -24.40
CA ASP A 634 -13.04 -11.63 -24.49
C ASP A 634 -11.68 -11.55 -23.74
N LYS A 635 -11.07 -10.37 -23.70
CA LYS A 635 -9.82 -10.14 -22.98
C LYS A 635 -10.04 -9.93 -21.49
N MET A 636 -11.17 -9.39 -21.09
CA MET A 636 -11.48 -9.04 -19.71
C MET A 636 -12.07 -10.21 -18.91
N THR A 637 -12.69 -11.18 -19.55
CA THR A 637 -13.29 -12.34 -18.89
C THR A 637 -12.21 -13.29 -18.35
N TRP A 638 -12.21 -13.55 -17.06
CA TRP A 638 -11.20 -14.40 -16.42
C TRP A 638 -11.73 -15.20 -15.21
N MET A 639 -12.76 -14.73 -14.53
CA MET A 639 -13.18 -15.28 -13.23
C MET A 639 -13.67 -16.72 -13.34
N LYS A 640 -14.34 -17.08 -14.43
CA LYS A 640 -14.78 -18.45 -14.68
C LYS A 640 -13.59 -19.43 -14.74
N ALA A 641 -12.52 -19.06 -15.43
CA ALA A 641 -11.32 -19.89 -15.51
C ALA A 641 -10.64 -20.08 -14.14
N VAL A 642 -10.71 -19.09 -13.27
CA VAL A 642 -10.20 -19.16 -11.88
C VAL A 642 -11.07 -20.08 -11.04
N SER A 643 -12.40 -19.97 -11.17
CA SER A 643 -13.38 -20.83 -10.49
C SER A 643 -13.21 -22.30 -10.88
N GLU A 644 -13.09 -22.59 -12.18
CA GLU A 644 -12.87 -23.94 -12.70
C GLU A 644 -11.56 -24.58 -12.21
N LYS A 645 -10.58 -23.78 -11.84
CA LYS A 645 -9.30 -24.23 -11.25
C LYS A 645 -9.34 -24.36 -9.73
N GLY A 646 -10.53 -24.27 -9.12
CA GLY A 646 -10.75 -24.58 -7.70
C GLY A 646 -10.68 -23.40 -6.72
N VAL A 647 -10.59 -22.17 -7.21
CA VAL A 647 -10.77 -21.00 -6.35
C VAL A 647 -12.25 -20.83 -6.05
N ALA A 648 -12.62 -20.71 -4.77
CA ALA A 648 -14.01 -20.60 -4.33
C ALA A 648 -14.60 -19.20 -4.63
N LEU A 649 -14.69 -18.85 -5.91
CA LEU A 649 -15.26 -17.59 -6.40
C LEU A 649 -16.22 -17.92 -7.54
N GLY A 650 -17.51 -17.74 -7.30
CA GLY A 650 -18.58 -18.09 -8.23
C GLY A 650 -19.09 -16.91 -9.06
N PRO A 651 -20.14 -17.15 -9.86
CA PRO A 651 -20.65 -16.15 -10.82
C PRO A 651 -21.34 -14.95 -10.17
N GLU A 652 -21.89 -15.09 -8.97
CA GLU A 652 -22.67 -14.06 -8.27
C GLU A 652 -22.10 -13.81 -6.87
N PRO A 653 -20.94 -13.15 -6.77
CA PRO A 653 -20.40 -12.76 -5.47
C PRO A 653 -21.18 -11.61 -4.86
N TRP A 654 -21.03 -11.43 -3.55
CA TRP A 654 -21.30 -10.18 -2.89
C TRP A 654 -20.19 -9.18 -3.22
N HIS A 655 -20.57 -7.97 -3.59
CA HIS A 655 -19.68 -6.86 -3.82
C HIS A 655 -19.76 -5.88 -2.67
N MET A 656 -18.63 -5.47 -2.14
CA MET A 656 -18.48 -4.48 -1.07
C MET A 656 -17.59 -3.35 -1.54
N HIS A 657 -17.89 -2.12 -1.11
CA HIS A 657 -16.98 -1.01 -1.38
C HIS A 657 -15.64 -1.27 -0.70
N PRO A 658 -14.53 -1.46 -1.46
CA PRO A 658 -13.30 -2.03 -0.91
C PRO A 658 -12.71 -1.21 0.24
N ILE A 659 -12.75 0.11 0.16
CA ILE A 659 -12.19 0.98 1.20
C ILE A 659 -13.13 1.07 2.42
N ALA A 660 -14.42 1.31 2.21
CA ALA A 660 -15.37 1.51 3.29
C ALA A 660 -15.58 0.22 4.11
N PHE A 661 -15.75 -0.92 3.43
CA PHE A 661 -15.92 -2.20 4.08
C PHE A 661 -14.69 -2.61 4.89
N LEU A 662 -13.51 -2.61 4.27
CA LEU A 662 -12.28 -3.01 4.97
C LEU A 662 -11.94 -2.08 6.13
N ASN A 663 -12.19 -0.78 6.00
CA ASN A 663 -12.01 0.14 7.13
C ASN A 663 -12.94 -0.17 8.30
N SER A 664 -14.17 -0.63 8.03
CA SER A 664 -15.15 -0.94 9.08
C SER A 664 -14.78 -2.20 9.86
N ILE A 665 -14.19 -3.20 9.21
CA ILE A 665 -13.75 -4.44 9.86
C ILE A 665 -12.28 -4.39 10.34
N LYS A 666 -11.58 -3.29 10.07
CA LYS A 666 -10.18 -3.09 10.46
C LYS A 666 -10.04 -3.19 11.98
N LYS A 667 -9.08 -4.02 12.41
CA LYS A 667 -8.71 -4.08 13.82
C LYS A 667 -8.38 -2.68 14.32
N ARG A 668 -9.20 -2.17 15.22
CA ARG A 668 -8.86 -0.93 15.90
C ARG A 668 -7.72 -1.22 16.85
N LYS A 669 -6.65 -0.49 16.69
CA LYS A 669 -5.55 -0.53 17.68
C LYS A 669 -6.10 0.02 18.97
N SER A 670 -5.92 -0.72 20.06
CA SER A 670 -6.24 -0.21 21.38
C SER A 670 -5.51 1.11 21.58
N LYS A 671 -6.24 2.19 21.78
CA LYS A 671 -5.65 3.45 22.25
C LYS A 671 -4.86 3.15 23.51
N ILE A 672 -3.67 3.74 23.62
CA ILE A 672 -2.97 3.75 24.89
C ILE A 672 -3.85 4.52 25.86
N THR A 673 -4.20 3.91 26.96
CA THR A 673 -5.03 4.53 27.98
C THR A 673 -4.18 4.90 29.19
N ARG A 674 -4.66 5.87 29.96
CA ARG A 674 -4.04 6.22 31.25
C ARG A 674 -3.88 4.97 32.13
N GLU A 675 -4.87 4.08 32.18
CA GLU A 675 -4.83 2.85 32.98
C GLU A 675 -3.70 1.93 32.52
N MET A 676 -3.41 1.86 31.22
CA MET A 676 -2.25 1.12 30.73
C MET A 676 -0.94 1.77 31.17
N LEU A 677 -0.84 3.09 31.05
CA LEU A 677 0.34 3.83 31.49
C LEU A 677 0.51 3.77 33.01
N ARG A 678 -0.58 3.73 33.76
CA ARG A 678 -0.58 3.58 35.22
C ARG A 678 0.03 2.24 35.68
N LYS A 679 -0.04 1.18 34.88
CA LYS A 679 0.68 -0.07 35.14
C LYS A 679 2.19 0.06 35.06
N ILE A 680 2.67 1.05 34.29
CA ILE A 680 4.12 1.33 34.13
C ILE A 680 4.54 2.37 35.19
N TRP A 681 3.74 3.41 35.40
CA TRP A 681 3.96 4.47 36.40
C TRP A 681 2.84 4.48 37.46
N PRO A 682 2.87 3.57 38.45
CA PRO A 682 1.74 3.36 39.38
C PRO A 682 1.55 4.49 40.41
N ASP A 683 2.59 5.23 40.72
CA ASP A 683 2.55 6.27 41.78
C ASP A 683 2.06 7.61 41.23
N SER A 684 0.81 7.99 41.59
CA SER A 684 0.20 9.25 41.16
C SER A 684 0.84 10.50 41.79
N ARG A 685 1.62 10.33 42.85
CA ARG A 685 2.39 11.44 43.47
C ARG A 685 3.61 11.81 42.63
N ASN A 686 4.17 10.82 41.91
CA ASN A 686 5.33 11.03 41.07
C ASN A 686 4.91 11.50 39.66
N VAL A 687 3.82 10.92 39.10
CA VAL A 687 3.31 11.26 37.77
C VAL A 687 1.80 11.48 37.89
N SER A 688 1.34 12.70 37.63
CA SER A 688 -0.09 13.03 37.72
C SER A 688 -0.91 12.34 36.59
N ASP A 689 -2.19 12.17 36.85
CA ASP A 689 -3.13 11.63 35.88
C ASP A 689 -3.20 12.49 34.61
N SER A 690 -3.15 13.81 34.75
CA SER A 690 -3.16 14.75 33.64
C SER A 690 -1.93 14.60 32.71
N VAL A 691 -0.77 14.30 33.24
CA VAL A 691 0.43 14.01 32.45
C VAL A 691 0.24 12.72 31.67
N LEU A 692 -0.25 11.67 32.33
CA LEU A 692 -0.49 10.39 31.66
C LEU A 692 -1.61 10.47 30.60
N ASP A 693 -2.62 11.33 30.76
CA ASP A 693 -3.66 11.55 29.76
C ASP A 693 -3.07 12.18 28.50
N VAL A 694 -2.26 13.22 28.65
CA VAL A 694 -1.56 13.85 27.49
C VAL A 694 -0.63 12.85 26.80
N VAL A 695 0.14 12.09 27.58
CA VAL A 695 1.05 11.06 27.04
C VAL A 695 0.26 9.96 26.31
N ALA A 696 -0.87 9.52 26.87
CA ALA A 696 -1.72 8.51 26.24
C ALA A 696 -2.30 9.00 24.91
N GLU A 697 -2.74 10.26 24.86
CA GLU A 697 -3.28 10.87 23.64
C GLU A 697 -2.20 11.02 22.57
N GLU A 698 -1.05 11.59 22.90
CA GLU A 698 0.05 11.79 21.95
C GLU A 698 0.59 10.46 21.41
N PHE A 699 0.79 9.46 22.25
CA PHE A 699 1.24 8.15 21.81
C PHE A 699 0.20 7.45 20.93
N SER A 700 -1.09 7.52 21.27
CA SER A 700 -2.15 6.96 20.44
C SER A 700 -2.17 7.57 19.04
N ASN A 701 -1.85 8.86 18.91
CA ASN A 701 -1.81 9.59 17.65
C ASN A 701 -0.51 9.36 16.85
N LYS A 702 0.61 9.09 17.51
CA LYS A 702 1.94 9.04 16.88
C LYS A 702 2.44 7.62 16.58
N PHE A 703 1.97 6.59 17.24
CA PHE A 703 2.50 5.23 17.11
C PHE A 703 2.43 4.67 15.69
N GLU A 704 1.42 5.02 14.93
CA GLU A 704 1.33 4.59 13.53
C GLU A 704 2.39 5.27 12.66
N VAL A 705 2.56 6.56 12.85
CA VAL A 705 3.57 7.36 12.11
C VAL A 705 4.98 6.85 12.41
N CYS A 706 5.21 6.41 13.66
CA CYS A 706 6.51 5.89 14.11
C CYS A 706 6.67 4.38 13.91
N ASN A 707 5.71 3.70 13.26
CA ASN A 707 5.70 2.24 13.10
C ASN A 707 5.79 1.43 14.42
N ILE A 708 5.33 1.99 15.55
CA ILE A 708 5.25 1.29 16.83
C ILE A 708 3.90 0.58 16.91
N ASN A 709 3.68 -0.35 16.01
CA ASN A 709 2.36 -0.93 15.72
C ASN A 709 2.20 -2.40 16.12
N THR A 710 3.22 -3.01 16.71
CA THR A 710 3.13 -4.38 17.25
C THR A 710 3.29 -4.42 18.75
N LYS A 711 2.72 -5.44 19.41
CA LYS A 711 2.82 -5.65 20.83
C LYS A 711 4.27 -5.66 21.35
N ASN A 712 5.16 -6.31 20.60
CA ASN A 712 6.58 -6.36 20.94
C ASN A 712 7.26 -5.00 20.80
N ARG A 713 7.00 -4.25 19.71
CA ARG A 713 7.52 -2.87 19.55
C ARG A 713 7.03 -1.94 20.65
N LEU A 714 5.77 -2.06 21.03
CA LEU A 714 5.16 -1.32 22.12
C LEU A 714 5.85 -1.62 23.46
N TYR A 715 6.08 -2.90 23.77
CA TYR A 715 6.78 -3.30 24.99
C TYR A 715 8.22 -2.79 25.02
N HIS A 716 8.96 -2.93 23.92
CA HIS A 716 10.33 -2.40 23.86
C HIS A 716 10.36 -0.88 23.97
N PHE A 717 9.44 -0.19 23.31
CA PHE A 717 9.35 1.26 23.37
C PHE A 717 9.08 1.76 24.78
N PHE A 718 8.09 1.20 25.48
CA PHE A 718 7.82 1.60 26.86
C PHE A 718 8.91 1.17 27.83
N ALA A 719 9.55 0.04 27.63
CA ALA A 719 10.70 -0.37 28.42
C ALA A 719 11.86 0.61 28.28
N GLN A 720 12.13 1.07 27.06
CA GLN A 720 13.15 2.07 26.78
C GLN A 720 12.79 3.42 27.41
N ILE A 721 11.57 3.92 27.22
CA ILE A 721 11.10 5.14 27.86
C ILE A 721 11.24 5.06 29.39
N TYR A 722 10.78 3.96 29.99
CA TYR A 722 10.87 3.80 31.44
C TYR A 722 12.34 3.82 31.92
N GLN A 723 13.26 3.25 31.14
CA GLN A 723 14.69 3.29 31.42
C GLN A 723 15.24 4.72 31.36
N GLU A 724 14.79 5.54 30.40
CA GLU A 724 15.25 6.92 30.22
C GLU A 724 14.64 7.89 31.25
N VAL A 725 13.31 7.84 31.45
CA VAL A 725 12.60 8.83 32.28
C VAL A 725 12.42 8.38 33.73
N GLY A 726 12.63 7.11 34.01
CA GLY A 726 12.51 6.50 35.33
C GLY A 726 11.11 6.49 35.93
N PRO A 727 10.96 6.08 37.22
CA PRO A 727 9.66 5.97 37.87
C PRO A 727 8.98 7.32 38.13
N THR A 728 9.70 8.43 38.03
CA THR A 728 9.20 9.80 38.25
C THR A 728 8.85 10.51 36.94
N PHE A 729 8.99 9.86 35.80
CA PHE A 729 8.74 10.41 34.45
C PHE A 729 9.49 11.73 34.25
N ASN A 730 10.79 11.73 34.58
CA ASN A 730 11.61 12.93 34.51
C ASN A 730 12.14 13.12 33.08
N LEU A 731 11.63 14.13 32.38
CA LEU A 731 12.03 14.48 31.02
C LEU A 731 13.27 15.40 30.97
N ASN A 732 13.70 15.89 32.11
CA ASN A 732 14.83 16.80 32.16
C ASN A 732 16.10 16.06 32.57
N GLU A 733 17.18 16.24 31.80
CA GLU A 733 18.50 15.77 32.23
C GLU A 733 19.02 16.54 33.45
N GLY A 734 19.47 15.79 34.46
CA GLY A 734 20.03 16.37 35.66
C GLY A 734 21.47 16.78 35.44
N PHE A 735 21.74 17.99 35.01
CA PHE A 735 23.11 18.51 34.78
C PHE A 735 23.95 18.80 36.06
N ASN A 736 23.66 18.16 37.18
CA ASN A 736 24.47 18.30 38.42
C ASN A 736 25.71 17.38 38.38
N TYR A 737 26.52 17.52 37.35
CA TYR A 737 27.74 16.75 37.23
C TYR A 737 28.89 17.37 38.00
N ARG A 738 29.69 16.54 38.72
CA ARG A 738 30.95 16.98 39.29
C ARG A 738 31.99 17.24 38.18
N PRO A 739 32.98 18.13 38.38
CA PRO A 739 33.98 18.45 37.36
C PRO A 739 34.63 17.23 36.73
N GLN A 740 35.01 16.24 37.52
CA GLN A 740 35.63 15.02 36.97
C GLN A 740 34.69 14.23 36.08
N VAL A 741 33.40 14.13 36.44
CA VAL A 741 32.40 13.43 35.63
C VAL A 741 32.15 14.13 34.31
N LEU A 742 32.19 15.46 34.27
CA LEU A 742 32.12 16.23 33.04
C LEU A 742 33.29 15.89 32.10
N ILE A 743 34.50 15.84 32.65
CA ILE A 743 35.72 15.49 31.89
C ILE A 743 35.61 14.04 31.36
N ASP A 744 35.17 13.10 32.17
CA ASP A 744 35.09 11.69 31.79
C ASP A 744 34.02 11.45 30.74
N LYS A 745 32.88 12.14 30.88
CA LYS A 745 31.67 11.83 30.06
C LYS A 745 31.63 12.60 28.75
N PHE A 746 32.03 13.87 28.72
CA PHE A 746 31.84 14.74 27.55
C PHE A 746 33.16 15.15 26.89
N ALA A 747 33.18 15.01 25.54
CA ALA A 747 34.37 15.32 24.75
C ALA A 747 34.83 16.77 24.88
N TYR A 748 33.86 17.73 24.96
CA TYR A 748 34.20 19.13 25.15
C TYR A 748 35.03 19.34 26.42
N TYR A 749 34.55 18.86 27.57
CA TYR A 749 35.20 19.03 28.86
C TYR A 749 36.52 18.25 29.01
N ARG A 750 36.66 17.16 28.23
CA ARG A 750 37.92 16.43 28.13
C ARG A 750 39.04 17.30 27.52
N ASN A 751 38.64 18.12 26.55
CA ASN A 751 39.58 19.06 25.88
C ASN A 751 39.68 20.40 26.61
N HIS A 752 38.76 20.73 27.52
CA HIS A 752 38.68 21.97 28.26
C HIS A 752 38.47 21.70 29.79
N PRO A 753 39.43 21.09 30.49
CA PRO A 753 39.23 20.68 31.89
C PRO A 753 38.99 21.85 32.88
N GLN A 754 39.41 23.04 32.50
CA GLN A 754 39.20 24.24 33.35
C GLN A 754 37.72 24.65 33.34
N ASP A 755 37.04 24.50 32.20
CA ASP A 755 35.62 24.77 32.09
C ASP A 755 34.77 23.77 32.92
N ALA A 756 35.22 22.52 33.05
CA ALA A 756 34.61 21.57 33.94
C ALA A 756 34.63 21.98 35.41
N GLN A 757 35.72 22.64 35.84
CA GLN A 757 35.83 23.18 37.20
C GLN A 757 34.88 24.37 37.42
N THR A 758 34.69 25.20 36.39
CA THR A 758 33.80 26.37 36.43
C THR A 758 32.34 25.99 36.39
N ASP A 759 31.95 24.98 35.54
CA ASP A 759 30.59 24.64 35.30
C ASP A 759 30.06 23.53 36.21
N GLY A 760 30.94 22.67 36.71
CA GLY A 760 30.58 21.50 37.49
C GLY A 760 30.01 21.77 38.88
N TYR A 761 29.25 20.85 39.39
CA TYR A 761 28.74 20.88 40.77
C TYR A 761 29.82 20.50 41.76
N ILE A 762 30.05 21.35 42.75
CA ILE A 762 30.97 21.09 43.86
C ILE A 762 30.18 21.17 45.18
N PRO A 763 30.03 20.06 45.91
CA PRO A 763 29.23 20.02 47.14
C PRO A 763 29.66 21.11 48.16
N GLY A 764 28.68 21.91 48.62
CA GLY A 764 28.91 22.99 49.58
C GLY A 764 29.71 24.21 49.09
N LYS A 765 30.12 24.23 47.81
CA LYS A 765 30.91 25.32 47.25
C LYS A 765 30.31 25.96 46.01
N GLN A 766 29.75 25.14 45.08
CA GLN A 766 29.31 25.62 43.77
C GLN A 766 28.13 24.81 43.22
N ALA A 767 27.09 25.51 42.79
CA ALA A 767 26.03 24.90 42.01
C ALA A 767 26.51 24.64 40.57
N ALA A 768 26.00 23.59 39.93
CA ALA A 768 26.30 23.35 38.52
C ALA A 768 25.69 24.46 37.63
N ASN A 769 26.50 24.96 36.69
CA ASN A 769 26.00 25.82 35.62
C ASN A 769 25.36 24.94 34.52
N LYS A 770 24.08 24.58 34.76
CA LYS A 770 23.35 23.61 33.94
C LYS A 770 23.26 24.03 32.47
N GLN A 771 23.07 25.34 32.22
CA GLN A 771 22.97 25.85 30.85
C GLN A 771 24.31 25.73 30.11
N SER A 772 25.40 26.14 30.74
CA SER A 772 26.73 25.97 30.14
C SER A 772 27.07 24.50 29.92
N ILE A 773 26.67 23.61 30.83
CA ILE A 773 26.91 22.19 30.67
C ILE A 773 26.08 21.64 29.48
N ALA A 774 24.80 21.98 29.38
CA ALA A 774 23.97 21.56 28.27
C ALA A 774 24.54 22.02 26.92
N ASN A 775 24.84 23.32 26.81
CA ASN A 775 25.37 23.90 25.58
C ASN A 775 26.71 23.28 25.16
N ARG A 776 27.64 23.12 26.09
CA ARG A 776 28.97 22.58 25.81
C ARG A 776 29.00 21.07 25.60
N ALA A 777 28.10 20.35 26.23
CA ALA A 777 27.97 18.90 26.04
C ALA A 777 27.25 18.50 24.73
N TYR A 778 26.24 19.27 24.33
CA TYR A 778 25.29 18.90 23.24
C TYR A 778 25.22 19.94 22.09
N GLY A 779 25.74 21.14 22.24
CA GLY A 779 25.73 22.15 21.20
C GLY A 779 26.36 21.65 19.89
N GLY A 780 25.72 21.97 18.75
CA GLY A 780 26.18 21.57 17.43
C GLY A 780 25.99 20.07 17.10
N ARG A 781 25.21 19.31 17.88
CA ARG A 781 24.95 17.89 17.69
C ARG A 781 23.46 17.63 17.53
N GLU A 782 23.10 16.62 16.72
CA GLU A 782 21.75 16.07 16.61
C GLU A 782 20.64 17.10 16.34
N GLY A 783 20.95 18.18 15.66
CA GLY A 783 20.02 19.26 15.33
C GLY A 783 19.92 20.37 16.38
N ASN A 784 20.72 20.30 17.44
CA ASN A 784 20.88 21.43 18.39
C ASN A 784 21.68 22.57 17.74
N ASP A 785 21.36 23.79 18.13
CA ASP A 785 22.10 24.95 17.71
C ASP A 785 23.57 24.90 18.17
N ASP A 786 24.38 25.78 17.64
CA ASP A 786 25.79 25.89 17.97
C ASP A 786 25.99 26.24 19.49
N ILE A 787 27.16 25.94 20.02
CA ILE A 787 27.53 26.09 21.44
C ILE A 787 27.22 27.49 22.01
N ALA A 788 27.09 28.49 21.15
CA ALA A 788 26.80 29.87 21.53
C ALA A 788 25.29 30.17 21.67
N SER A 789 24.40 29.42 21.09
CA SER A 789 22.96 29.75 21.01
C SER A 789 22.15 29.36 22.24
N GLY A 790 22.52 28.36 22.97
CA GLY A 790 21.99 28.09 24.30
C GLY A 790 20.66 27.35 24.39
N ASP A 791 20.14 26.81 23.30
CA ASP A 791 18.88 26.03 23.26
C ASP A 791 19.08 24.52 23.22
#